data_8bdca9e4fffbab3d90612b112c03cd3d
#
_entry.id   8bdca9e4fffbab3d90612b112c03cd3d
#
_cell.length_a   1.000
_cell.length_b   1.000
_cell.length_c   1.000
_cell.angle_alpha   90.00
_cell.angle_beta   90.00
_cell.angle_gamma   90.00
#
_symmetry.space_group_name_H-M   'P 1'
#
loop_
_entity.id
_entity.type
_entity.pdbx_description
1 polymer ?
#
loop_
_entity_poly.entity_id
_entity_poly.type
_entity_poly.pdbx_seq_one_letter_code
_entity_poly.pdbx_strand_id
1 'polypeptide(L)'
;MRGRFMVSYAHSGSKEDRSDWQLLDDHLRRVAELAADRAEPLGLTEAARLVGLLHDFGKNDPAIDRVLQGKPERVDHSTAGGMLLIRRSDPATGPAAAILAQTILGHHAGLPDSFGDASLSMRGEGYVDRVPPGVTEATTFDLRPAALELLSKARPTNPAFDLSLAGRMVFSCLVDADFRDTEAFYGKTDPKAREWPALADELPGMRAAFDRRIAGFSGSDLNRLRSDILTHIRAQAALPPGLFTLTVPTGGGKTLASLGFALDHALAHGRRRIIYAIPYTSIIDQTAATFREMFGDRLVLEHHSAIDSENPGAEGRDKLRLAMEDWAAPLVVTTNVQLFESLFAARPSRCRKLHNIAGSVIILDEAQCLPRSLLAPTLAMIDALAAQYGCTIVLCTATQPAFDSAELDQNRKRKIGLALAGRELAPDPEGLFHRLRRTRVVDGGPTDDAALAAALQDAPQAMVVVNSRAHALSLFRKVQHQPGALHLTTRQYPAHRRRIIADIRQRLQDGAPCRLIATSLIEAGVDIDFPLGWRAEAGLDSVIQAAGRVNREGRRPPEDSTLTLFSAPDHPAPAEVRELAAAMRMTLTRFGGPAVGEPEAIRHWFEEVYWRAGEDRLDKKNILDQFSFTRSSPVSFAYRTVAAAYHMVDSPLMPVIIPCDGSAEAIGKLGTVQVPSGRIARALQPYIVQIPARDREKLRANGKGNFVATKHRGDQFFVLTDTALYRPDIGLFWEGADELTEDQWNI
;
A
#
# COMPACT_ATOMS: atom_id res chain seq x y z
N MET A 1 -41.77 4.45 42.89
CA MET A 1 -42.17 3.89 41.58
C MET A 1 -40.90 3.64 40.80
N ARG A 2 -40.46 2.37 40.64
CA ARG A 2 -39.35 2.03 39.73
C ARG A 2 -39.90 2.22 38.33
N GLY A 3 -39.45 3.30 37.64
CA GLY A 3 -39.81 3.51 36.26
C GLY A 3 -39.36 2.28 35.44
N ARG A 4 -40.27 1.68 34.68
CA ARG A 4 -39.93 0.71 33.64
C ARG A 4 -39.06 1.44 32.64
N PHE A 5 -37.72 1.25 32.66
CA PHE A 5 -36.86 1.66 31.58
C PHE A 5 -37.35 0.95 30.31
N MET A 6 -37.58 1.69 29.28
CA MET A 6 -37.95 1.15 27.95
C MET A 6 -36.81 0.24 27.50
N VAL A 7 -37.13 -0.98 27.12
CA VAL A 7 -36.13 -1.92 26.58
C VAL A 7 -35.70 -1.40 25.19
N SER A 8 -34.41 -1.12 25.03
CA SER A 8 -33.84 -0.68 23.78
C SER A 8 -33.17 -1.84 23.06
N TYR A 9 -33.21 -1.83 21.72
CA TYR A 9 -32.65 -2.88 20.88
C TYR A 9 -31.56 -2.32 19.95
N ALA A 10 -30.52 -3.11 19.73
CA ALA A 10 -29.45 -2.80 18.78
C ALA A 10 -29.80 -3.20 17.35
N HIS A 11 -30.36 -4.41 17.19
CA HIS A 11 -30.69 -5.02 15.92
C HIS A 11 -32.04 -5.73 15.97
N SER A 12 -32.79 -5.67 14.85
CA SER A 12 -34.06 -6.40 14.70
C SER A 12 -33.82 -7.83 14.26
N GLY A 13 -34.59 -8.76 14.85
CA GLY A 13 -34.71 -10.13 14.40
C GLY A 13 -35.90 -10.32 13.45
N SER A 14 -36.35 -11.56 13.32
CA SER A 14 -37.44 -11.95 12.42
C SER A 14 -38.80 -12.09 13.14
N LYS A 15 -38.83 -12.18 14.47
CA LYS A 15 -40.01 -12.44 15.22
C LYS A 15 -40.77 -11.16 15.62
N GLU A 16 -42.07 -11.19 15.51
CA GLU A 16 -42.95 -10.06 15.88
C GLU A 16 -42.96 -9.79 17.39
N ASP A 17 -42.78 -10.83 18.23
CA ASP A 17 -42.70 -10.71 19.69
C ASP A 17 -41.34 -10.17 20.18
N ARG A 18 -40.40 -9.92 19.26
CA ARG A 18 -39.00 -9.40 19.50
C ARG A 18 -38.16 -10.34 20.38
N SER A 19 -38.52 -11.59 20.55
CA SER A 19 -37.77 -12.55 21.39
C SER A 19 -36.40 -12.91 20.80
N ASP A 20 -36.17 -12.63 19.50
CA ASP A 20 -34.94 -12.83 18.77
C ASP A 20 -34.22 -11.50 18.42
N TRP A 21 -34.69 -10.37 18.94
CA TRP A 21 -34.03 -9.09 18.77
C TRP A 21 -32.86 -8.96 19.75
N GLN A 22 -31.77 -8.33 19.31
CA GLN A 22 -30.60 -8.09 20.16
C GLN A 22 -30.84 -6.90 21.09
N LEU A 23 -30.72 -7.13 22.39
CA LEU A 23 -30.77 -6.06 23.37
C LEU A 23 -29.59 -5.10 23.20
N LEU A 24 -29.83 -3.79 23.30
CA LEU A 24 -28.78 -2.77 23.13
C LEU A 24 -27.68 -2.92 24.19
N ASP A 25 -28.04 -3.18 25.46
CA ASP A 25 -27.08 -3.40 26.55
C ASP A 25 -26.13 -4.57 26.28
N ASP A 26 -26.64 -5.67 25.72
CA ASP A 26 -25.85 -6.86 25.42
C ASP A 26 -24.88 -6.56 24.24
N HIS A 27 -25.38 -5.86 23.23
CA HIS A 27 -24.54 -5.41 22.11
C HIS A 27 -23.40 -4.51 22.58
N LEU A 28 -23.72 -3.43 23.31
CA LEU A 28 -22.73 -2.47 23.80
C LEU A 28 -21.65 -3.14 24.66
N ARG A 29 -22.03 -4.04 25.57
CA ARG A 29 -21.08 -4.78 26.39
C ARG A 29 -20.19 -5.71 25.59
N ARG A 30 -20.75 -6.48 24.64
CA ARG A 30 -19.97 -7.36 23.76
C ARG A 30 -18.99 -6.59 22.91
N VAL A 31 -19.44 -5.51 22.28
CA VAL A 31 -18.56 -4.66 21.47
C VAL A 31 -17.46 -4.04 22.32
N ALA A 32 -17.78 -3.61 23.55
CA ALA A 32 -16.78 -3.06 24.47
C ALA A 32 -15.68 -4.08 24.83
N GLU A 33 -16.08 -5.31 25.20
CA GLU A 33 -15.10 -6.38 25.52
C GLU A 33 -14.29 -6.76 24.29
N LEU A 34 -14.93 -6.99 23.15
CA LEU A 34 -14.23 -7.31 21.91
C LEU A 34 -13.26 -6.20 21.47
N ALA A 35 -13.61 -4.93 21.66
CA ALA A 35 -12.73 -3.79 21.35
C ALA A 35 -11.56 -3.71 22.34
N ALA A 36 -11.83 -3.95 23.63
CA ALA A 36 -10.81 -3.96 24.68
C ALA A 36 -9.76 -5.07 24.45
N ASP A 37 -10.20 -6.28 24.12
CA ASP A 37 -9.31 -7.41 23.81
C ASP A 37 -8.37 -7.10 22.63
N ARG A 38 -8.88 -6.43 21.59
CA ARG A 38 -8.07 -5.98 20.45
C ARG A 38 -7.07 -4.89 20.80
N ALA A 39 -7.45 -4.04 21.75
CA ALA A 39 -6.67 -2.89 22.16
C ALA A 39 -5.63 -3.21 23.25
N GLU A 40 -5.74 -4.35 23.91
CA GLU A 40 -4.80 -4.77 24.97
C GLU A 40 -3.34 -4.73 24.50
N PRO A 41 -2.95 -5.33 23.36
CA PRO A 41 -1.58 -5.26 22.88
C PRO A 41 -1.13 -3.85 22.44
N LEU A 42 -2.07 -2.92 22.30
CA LEU A 42 -1.82 -1.53 21.94
C LEU A 42 -1.60 -0.63 23.18
N GLY A 43 -1.94 -1.13 24.39
CA GLY A 43 -2.03 -0.33 25.61
C GLY A 43 -3.12 0.75 25.52
N LEU A 44 -4.28 0.40 24.94
CA LEU A 44 -5.46 1.28 24.73
C LEU A 44 -6.76 0.59 25.13
N THR A 45 -6.68 -0.35 26.08
CA THR A 45 -7.78 -1.22 26.52
C THR A 45 -8.99 -0.45 27.01
N GLU A 46 -8.78 0.47 27.96
CA GLU A 46 -9.87 1.25 28.56
C GLU A 46 -10.43 2.29 27.58
N ALA A 47 -9.58 2.86 26.71
CA ALA A 47 -10.04 3.74 25.64
C ALA A 47 -10.96 3.00 24.67
N ALA A 48 -10.60 1.79 24.24
CA ALA A 48 -11.40 0.98 23.34
C ALA A 48 -12.67 0.44 24.00
N ARG A 49 -12.60 0.00 25.27
CA ARG A 49 -13.75 -0.41 26.06
C ARG A 49 -14.78 0.69 26.15
N LEU A 50 -14.34 1.91 26.49
CA LEU A 50 -15.21 3.06 26.67
C LEU A 50 -15.94 3.44 25.37
N VAL A 51 -15.24 3.48 24.23
CA VAL A 51 -15.89 3.80 22.95
C VAL A 51 -16.85 2.69 22.53
N GLY A 52 -16.54 1.41 22.83
CA GLY A 52 -17.44 0.29 22.62
C GLY A 52 -18.73 0.38 23.41
N LEU A 53 -18.67 0.81 24.68
CA LEU A 53 -19.85 1.04 25.50
C LEU A 53 -20.74 2.20 25.03
N LEU A 54 -20.18 3.18 24.33
CA LEU A 54 -20.87 4.42 23.98
C LEU A 54 -21.18 4.59 22.50
N HIS A 55 -20.63 3.74 21.58
CA HIS A 55 -20.74 3.97 20.15
C HIS A 55 -22.18 4.08 19.64
N ASP A 56 -23.05 3.24 20.14
CA ASP A 56 -24.46 3.14 19.80
C ASP A 56 -25.41 3.63 20.92
N PHE A 57 -24.89 4.44 21.85
CA PHE A 57 -25.69 5.01 22.95
C PHE A 57 -26.95 5.73 22.47
N GLY A 58 -26.89 6.35 21.29
CA GLY A 58 -28.04 7.03 20.67
C GLY A 58 -29.16 6.09 20.22
N LYS A 59 -28.97 4.78 20.19
CA LYS A 59 -30.05 3.80 19.95
C LYS A 59 -31.06 3.75 21.11
N ASN A 60 -30.80 4.44 22.22
CA ASN A 60 -31.79 4.70 23.25
C ASN A 60 -32.83 5.79 22.88
N ASP A 61 -32.67 6.49 21.73
CA ASP A 61 -33.73 7.34 21.18
C ASP A 61 -34.96 6.49 20.83
N PRO A 62 -36.17 6.78 21.36
CA PRO A 62 -37.39 6.04 21.03
C PRO A 62 -37.71 5.97 19.54
N ALA A 63 -37.18 6.90 18.74
CA ALA A 63 -37.36 6.89 17.28
C ALA A 63 -36.67 5.69 16.60
N ILE A 64 -35.60 5.15 17.19
CA ILE A 64 -34.88 3.99 16.68
C ILE A 64 -35.77 2.73 16.65
N ASP A 65 -36.67 2.58 17.60
CA ASP A 65 -37.59 1.44 17.63
C ASP A 65 -38.47 1.39 16.35
N ARG A 66 -38.88 2.57 15.83
CA ARG A 66 -39.62 2.67 14.58
C ARG A 66 -38.75 2.30 13.36
N VAL A 67 -37.47 2.69 13.37
CA VAL A 67 -36.51 2.32 12.31
C VAL A 67 -36.31 0.80 12.28
N LEU A 68 -36.13 0.17 13.43
CA LEU A 68 -35.96 -1.28 13.55
C LEU A 68 -37.20 -2.07 13.10
N GLN A 69 -38.39 -1.44 13.16
CA GLN A 69 -39.65 -1.97 12.61
C GLN A 69 -39.80 -1.74 11.08
N GLY A 70 -38.79 -1.21 10.41
CA GLY A 70 -38.80 -0.99 8.97
C GLY A 70 -39.43 0.32 8.49
N LYS A 71 -39.70 1.30 9.39
CA LYS A 71 -40.17 2.63 8.98
C LYS A 71 -39.02 3.43 8.34
N PRO A 72 -39.28 4.17 7.25
CA PRO A 72 -38.24 4.89 6.50
C PRO A 72 -37.84 6.21 7.19
N GLU A 73 -37.42 6.15 8.45
CA GLU A 73 -36.90 7.28 9.21
C GLU A 73 -35.37 7.25 9.26
N ARG A 74 -34.72 8.41 9.24
CA ARG A 74 -33.29 8.54 9.50
C ARG A 74 -33.06 9.15 10.86
N VAL A 75 -32.43 8.39 11.76
CA VAL A 75 -32.09 8.83 13.11
C VAL A 75 -30.59 8.76 13.29
N ASP A 76 -29.97 9.89 13.70
CA ASP A 76 -28.55 9.92 14.06
C ASP A 76 -28.36 9.34 15.45
N HIS A 77 -27.92 8.10 15.52
CA HIS A 77 -27.63 7.41 16.78
C HIS A 77 -26.14 7.45 17.15
N SER A 78 -25.24 7.80 16.22
CA SER A 78 -23.80 7.79 16.45
C SER A 78 -23.28 9.05 17.16
N THR A 79 -24.00 10.17 17.16
CA THR A 79 -23.55 11.41 17.79
C THR A 79 -23.74 11.43 19.31
N ALA A 80 -24.78 10.81 19.83
CA ALA A 80 -25.17 10.88 21.24
C ALA A 80 -24.06 10.45 22.22
N GLY A 81 -23.42 9.31 21.98
CA GLY A 81 -22.34 8.79 22.85
C GLY A 81 -21.12 9.69 22.87
N GLY A 82 -20.73 10.26 21.72
CA GLY A 82 -19.62 11.20 21.64
C GLY A 82 -19.92 12.52 22.37
N MET A 83 -21.14 13.05 22.26
CA MET A 83 -21.55 14.25 22.97
C MET A 83 -21.65 14.02 24.49
N LEU A 84 -22.06 12.81 24.91
CA LEU A 84 -22.06 12.45 26.32
C LEU A 84 -20.63 12.44 26.89
N LEU A 85 -19.64 11.90 26.15
CA LEU A 85 -18.22 11.95 26.53
C LEU A 85 -17.72 13.39 26.71
N ILE A 86 -17.98 14.25 25.74
CA ILE A 86 -17.53 15.66 25.78
C ILE A 86 -18.18 16.40 26.95
N ARG A 87 -19.49 16.23 27.19
CA ARG A 87 -20.21 16.90 28.29
C ARG A 87 -19.70 16.47 29.67
N ARG A 88 -19.18 15.25 29.82
CA ARG A 88 -18.68 14.72 31.11
C ARG A 88 -17.17 14.84 31.27
N SER A 89 -16.47 15.36 30.29
CA SER A 89 -15.04 15.62 30.38
C SER A 89 -14.73 16.85 31.21
N ASP A 90 -13.59 16.85 31.84
CA ASP A 90 -12.97 17.98 32.51
C ASP A 90 -11.76 18.51 31.69
N PRO A 91 -11.10 19.61 32.06
CA PRO A 91 -9.96 20.13 31.33
C PRO A 91 -8.79 19.13 31.15
N ALA A 92 -8.64 18.16 32.08
CA ALA A 92 -7.58 17.16 32.01
C ALA A 92 -7.92 16.02 31.03
N THR A 93 -9.17 15.67 30.91
CA THR A 93 -9.68 14.57 30.08
C THR A 93 -10.26 15.04 28.74
N GLY A 94 -10.52 16.36 28.58
CA GLY A 94 -11.13 16.97 27.40
C GLY A 94 -10.44 16.64 26.08
N PRO A 95 -9.10 16.69 25.97
CA PRO A 95 -8.42 16.30 24.75
C PRO A 95 -8.68 14.83 24.35
N ALA A 96 -8.65 13.90 25.30
CA ALA A 96 -8.95 12.50 25.06
C ALA A 96 -10.42 12.30 24.68
N ALA A 97 -11.34 13.00 25.39
CA ALA A 97 -12.77 12.97 25.07
C ALA A 97 -13.06 13.39 23.63
N ALA A 98 -12.40 14.45 23.13
CA ALA A 98 -12.56 14.92 21.76
C ALA A 98 -12.11 13.86 20.73
N ILE A 99 -10.96 13.22 20.96
CA ILE A 99 -10.43 12.16 20.08
C ILE A 99 -11.36 10.96 20.09
N LEU A 100 -11.77 10.48 21.27
CA LEU A 100 -12.65 9.32 21.41
C LEU A 100 -14.06 9.62 20.85
N ALA A 101 -14.56 10.84 20.99
CA ALA A 101 -15.82 11.24 20.38
C ALA A 101 -15.76 11.15 18.84
N GLN A 102 -14.64 11.56 18.20
CA GLN A 102 -14.47 11.38 16.75
C GLN A 102 -14.55 9.90 16.34
N THR A 103 -14.02 8.98 17.15
CA THR A 103 -14.10 7.53 16.86
C THR A 103 -15.54 7.04 16.95
N ILE A 104 -16.29 7.48 17.97
CA ILE A 104 -17.71 7.14 18.13
C ILE A 104 -18.53 7.70 16.97
N LEU A 105 -18.42 8.98 16.66
CA LEU A 105 -19.16 9.60 15.56
C LEU A 105 -18.87 8.97 14.22
N GLY A 106 -17.66 8.43 14.08
CA GLY A 106 -17.13 7.88 12.82
C GLY A 106 -17.47 6.42 12.52
N HIS A 107 -18.00 5.63 13.47
CA HIS A 107 -18.04 4.17 13.34
C HIS A 107 -18.82 3.66 12.11
N HIS A 108 -19.81 4.40 11.63
CA HIS A 108 -20.51 4.10 10.37
C HIS A 108 -19.96 4.87 9.15
N ALA A 109 -19.75 6.18 9.29
CA ALA A 109 -19.45 7.08 8.16
C ALA A 109 -17.94 7.30 7.93
N GLY A 110 -17.11 6.91 8.88
CA GLY A 110 -15.66 7.17 8.92
C GLY A 110 -15.31 8.32 9.85
N LEU A 111 -14.05 8.33 10.30
CA LEU A 111 -13.50 9.33 11.20
C LEU A 111 -13.72 10.74 10.63
N PRO A 112 -14.47 11.63 11.32
CA PRO A 112 -14.68 13.01 10.89
C PRO A 112 -13.47 13.87 11.21
N ASP A 113 -13.39 15.04 10.59
CA ASP A 113 -12.51 16.12 11.01
C ASP A 113 -13.03 16.76 12.29
N SER A 114 -12.16 17.42 13.06
CA SER A 114 -12.57 18.18 14.25
C SER A 114 -13.46 19.38 13.89
N PHE A 115 -13.13 20.06 12.79
CA PHE A 115 -13.80 21.27 12.31
C PHE A 115 -14.14 21.15 10.82
N GLY A 116 -15.03 22.02 10.32
CA GLY A 116 -15.48 22.02 8.93
C GLY A 116 -16.76 21.22 8.71
N ASP A 117 -17.11 20.96 7.46
CA ASP A 117 -18.33 20.25 7.08
C ASP A 117 -18.39 18.82 7.60
N ALA A 118 -19.53 18.43 8.18
CA ALA A 118 -19.78 17.12 8.78
C ALA A 118 -18.74 16.72 9.86
N SER A 119 -18.13 17.73 10.51
CA SER A 119 -17.12 17.59 11.55
C SER A 119 -17.73 17.27 12.92
N LEU A 120 -16.85 17.00 13.89
CA LEU A 120 -17.25 16.84 15.29
C LEU A 120 -17.97 18.10 15.81
N SER A 121 -17.44 19.32 15.54
CA SER A 121 -18.03 20.57 16.00
C SER A 121 -19.42 20.79 15.41
N MET A 122 -19.57 20.69 14.09
CA MET A 122 -20.88 20.91 13.44
C MET A 122 -21.94 19.87 13.88
N ARG A 123 -21.55 18.60 14.01
CA ARG A 123 -22.48 17.58 14.50
C ARG A 123 -22.86 17.83 15.96
N GLY A 124 -21.93 18.32 16.78
CA GLY A 124 -22.19 18.69 18.17
C GLY A 124 -23.12 19.89 18.31
N GLU A 125 -22.91 20.94 17.49
CA GLU A 125 -23.77 22.12 17.45
C GLU A 125 -25.20 21.81 16.98
N GLY A 126 -25.33 20.94 15.99
CA GLY A 126 -26.63 20.50 15.46
C GLY A 126 -27.30 19.38 16.24
N TYR A 127 -26.65 18.82 17.28
CA TYR A 127 -27.16 17.68 18.03
C TYR A 127 -28.30 18.06 18.97
N VAL A 128 -29.46 17.43 18.77
CA VAL A 128 -30.59 17.48 19.69
C VAL A 128 -30.64 16.17 20.46
N ASP A 129 -30.46 16.25 21.78
CA ASP A 129 -30.51 15.09 22.65
C ASP A 129 -31.93 14.53 22.78
N ARG A 130 -32.15 13.32 22.26
CA ARG A 130 -33.42 12.60 22.30
C ARG A 130 -33.37 11.35 23.16
N VAL A 131 -32.19 11.05 23.74
CA VAL A 131 -32.05 9.96 24.70
C VAL A 131 -32.78 10.36 25.98
N PRO A 132 -33.63 9.47 26.54
CA PRO A 132 -34.38 9.79 27.78
C PRO A 132 -33.40 10.19 28.91
N PRO A 133 -33.67 11.31 29.63
CA PRO A 133 -32.77 11.79 30.69
C PRO A 133 -32.42 10.73 31.75
N GLY A 134 -33.38 9.89 32.15
CA GLY A 134 -33.12 8.80 33.09
C GLY A 134 -32.12 7.76 32.60
N VAL A 135 -32.01 7.51 31.27
CA VAL A 135 -30.98 6.64 30.68
C VAL A 135 -29.63 7.32 30.74
N THR A 136 -29.60 8.62 30.39
CA THR A 136 -28.38 9.43 30.42
C THR A 136 -27.83 9.52 31.86
N GLU A 137 -28.69 9.70 32.86
CA GLU A 137 -28.31 9.77 34.28
C GLU A 137 -27.82 8.41 34.82
N ALA A 138 -28.45 7.31 34.40
CA ALA A 138 -28.08 5.96 34.82
C ALA A 138 -26.79 5.46 34.18
N THR A 139 -26.39 6.00 33.01
CA THR A 139 -25.15 5.61 32.34
C THR A 139 -23.96 6.22 33.06
N THR A 140 -23.15 5.42 33.71
CA THR A 140 -21.94 5.86 34.42
C THR A 140 -20.69 5.27 33.79
N PHE A 141 -19.63 6.07 33.69
CA PHE A 141 -18.30 5.64 33.26
C PHE A 141 -17.22 6.54 33.87
N ASP A 142 -15.99 6.04 33.97
CA ASP A 142 -14.82 6.85 34.31
C ASP A 142 -13.98 7.06 33.04
N LEU A 143 -13.78 8.33 32.67
CA LEU A 143 -13.00 8.72 31.50
C LEU A 143 -11.48 8.74 31.77
N ARG A 144 -11.06 8.81 33.04
CA ARG A 144 -9.65 9.01 33.40
C ARG A 144 -8.74 7.89 32.94
N PRO A 145 -9.05 6.57 33.13
CA PRO A 145 -8.20 5.50 32.64
C PRO A 145 -8.02 5.55 31.12
N ALA A 146 -9.10 5.73 30.37
CA ALA A 146 -9.05 5.88 28.91
C ALA A 146 -8.24 7.10 28.46
N ALA A 147 -8.36 8.22 29.17
CA ALA A 147 -7.59 9.44 28.88
C ALA A 147 -6.10 9.24 29.17
N LEU A 148 -5.73 8.56 30.26
CA LEU A 148 -4.34 8.27 30.59
C LEU A 148 -3.69 7.37 29.53
N GLU A 149 -4.36 6.28 29.13
CA GLU A 149 -3.85 5.40 28.07
C GLU A 149 -3.63 6.18 26.76
N LEU A 150 -4.65 6.91 26.30
CA LEU A 150 -4.57 7.64 25.04
C LEU A 150 -3.48 8.71 25.08
N LEU A 151 -3.47 9.57 26.11
CA LEU A 151 -2.52 10.68 26.21
C LEU A 151 -1.09 10.21 26.46
N SER A 152 -0.88 9.02 27.01
CA SER A 152 0.45 8.40 27.15
C SER A 152 1.13 8.15 25.81
N LYS A 153 0.36 8.11 24.71
CA LYS A 153 0.90 7.92 23.35
C LYS A 153 1.53 9.19 22.76
N ALA A 154 1.34 10.35 23.37
CA ALA A 154 1.90 11.61 22.89
C ALA A 154 3.40 11.71 23.22
N ARG A 155 4.28 11.38 22.28
CA ARG A 155 5.73 11.57 22.43
C ARG A 155 6.10 13.04 22.22
N PRO A 156 7.16 13.54 22.88
CA PRO A 156 7.60 14.93 22.74
C PRO A 156 7.94 15.34 21.30
N THR A 157 8.39 14.39 20.48
CA THR A 157 8.83 14.63 19.10
C THR A 157 7.69 14.93 18.15
N ASN A 158 6.52 14.27 18.32
CA ASN A 158 5.37 14.45 17.40
C ASN A 158 4.02 14.13 18.09
N PRO A 159 3.66 14.86 19.18
CA PRO A 159 2.55 14.48 20.06
C PRO A 159 1.20 14.43 19.34
N ALA A 160 0.93 15.39 18.46
CA ALA A 160 -0.35 15.45 17.76
C ALA A 160 -0.53 14.31 16.77
N PHE A 161 0.52 13.96 16.02
CA PHE A 161 0.52 12.84 15.09
C PHE A 161 0.35 11.51 15.82
N ASP A 162 1.09 11.30 16.91
CA ASP A 162 1.03 10.10 17.74
C ASP A 162 -0.38 9.89 18.30
N LEU A 163 -1.02 10.96 18.81
CA LEU A 163 -2.40 10.91 19.29
C LEU A 163 -3.40 10.64 18.16
N SER A 164 -3.14 11.16 16.96
CA SER A 164 -3.99 10.89 15.81
C SER A 164 -3.93 9.41 15.40
N LEU A 165 -2.76 8.80 15.49
CA LEU A 165 -2.59 7.35 15.26
C LEU A 165 -3.28 6.54 16.37
N ALA A 166 -3.15 6.94 17.63
CA ALA A 166 -3.83 6.28 18.75
C ALA A 166 -5.36 6.31 18.57
N GLY A 167 -5.92 7.45 18.16
CA GLY A 167 -7.34 7.55 17.79
C GLY A 167 -7.74 6.58 16.67
N ARG A 168 -6.92 6.44 15.61
CA ARG A 168 -7.17 5.45 14.55
C ARG A 168 -7.07 4.01 15.04
N MET A 169 -6.16 3.72 15.96
CA MET A 169 -6.04 2.38 16.56
C MET A 169 -7.27 2.03 17.40
N VAL A 170 -7.75 2.94 18.24
CA VAL A 170 -9.01 2.76 18.99
C VAL A 170 -10.18 2.59 18.02
N PHE A 171 -10.25 3.41 16.98
CA PHE A 171 -11.28 3.30 15.94
C PHE A 171 -11.25 1.94 15.23
N SER A 172 -10.07 1.41 14.93
CA SER A 172 -9.88 0.09 14.34
C SER A 172 -10.46 -1.02 15.24
N CYS A 173 -10.17 -0.96 16.54
CA CYS A 173 -10.68 -1.91 17.52
C CYS A 173 -12.21 -1.85 17.61
N LEU A 174 -12.76 -0.63 17.67
CA LEU A 174 -14.21 -0.40 17.73
C LEU A 174 -14.93 -0.97 16.50
N VAL A 175 -14.53 -0.54 15.30
CA VAL A 175 -15.25 -0.91 14.07
C VAL A 175 -15.13 -2.41 13.77
N ASP A 176 -14.01 -3.05 14.09
CA ASP A 176 -13.92 -4.50 13.91
C ASP A 176 -14.75 -5.25 14.94
N ALA A 177 -14.82 -4.77 16.19
CA ALA A 177 -15.65 -5.35 17.25
C ALA A 177 -17.15 -5.27 16.91
N ASP A 178 -17.63 -4.09 16.49
CA ASP A 178 -19.02 -3.86 16.09
C ASP A 178 -19.43 -4.74 14.90
N PHE A 179 -18.59 -4.78 13.84
CA PHE A 179 -18.84 -5.67 12.70
C PHE A 179 -18.90 -7.13 13.10
N ARG A 180 -18.03 -7.60 14.01
CA ARG A 180 -17.99 -8.99 14.46
C ARG A 180 -19.23 -9.36 15.29
N ASP A 181 -19.68 -8.48 16.18
CA ASP A 181 -20.90 -8.73 16.96
C ASP A 181 -22.15 -8.75 16.08
N THR A 182 -22.24 -7.79 15.14
CA THR A 182 -23.33 -7.72 14.16
C THR A 182 -23.37 -8.95 13.23
N GLU A 183 -22.22 -9.42 12.74
CA GLU A 183 -22.12 -10.64 11.91
C GLU A 183 -22.57 -11.88 12.70
N ALA A 184 -22.15 -11.98 13.97
CA ALA A 184 -22.53 -13.10 14.85
C ALA A 184 -24.02 -13.10 15.12
N PHE A 185 -24.64 -11.95 15.35
CA PHE A 185 -26.08 -11.83 15.58
C PHE A 185 -26.90 -12.29 14.38
N TYR A 186 -26.54 -11.84 13.18
CA TYR A 186 -27.29 -12.21 11.98
C TYR A 186 -26.93 -13.59 11.42
N GLY A 187 -25.97 -14.32 11.99
CA GLY A 187 -25.52 -15.62 11.50
C GLY A 187 -25.01 -15.60 10.06
N LYS A 188 -24.57 -14.42 9.56
CA LYS A 188 -24.19 -14.22 8.16
C LYS A 188 -22.83 -14.78 7.79
N THR A 189 -22.03 -15.12 8.78
CA THR A 189 -20.65 -15.58 8.56
C THR A 189 -20.39 -16.77 9.47
N ASP A 190 -19.85 -17.86 8.91
CA ASP A 190 -19.30 -18.95 9.74
C ASP A 190 -18.15 -18.37 10.57
N PRO A 191 -18.20 -18.42 11.92
CA PRO A 191 -17.09 -17.95 12.75
C PRO A 191 -15.74 -18.54 12.34
N LYS A 192 -15.71 -19.82 11.92
CA LYS A 192 -14.49 -20.49 11.42
C LYS A 192 -13.91 -19.88 10.15
N ALA A 193 -14.72 -19.19 9.35
CA ALA A 193 -14.24 -18.52 8.13
C ALA A 193 -13.30 -17.35 8.41
N ARG A 194 -13.25 -16.85 9.65
CA ARG A 194 -12.33 -15.79 10.08
C ARG A 194 -11.19 -16.27 10.96
N GLU A 195 -11.16 -17.57 11.29
CA GLU A 195 -10.10 -18.13 12.13
C GLU A 195 -8.82 -18.32 11.32
N TRP A 196 -7.79 -17.62 11.75
CA TRP A 196 -6.42 -17.82 11.31
C TRP A 196 -5.60 -18.35 12.49
N PRO A 197 -4.68 -19.27 12.26
CA PRO A 197 -3.79 -19.73 13.31
C PRO A 197 -2.91 -18.58 13.82
N ALA A 198 -2.57 -18.60 15.09
CA ALA A 198 -1.61 -17.63 15.61
C ALA A 198 -0.21 -17.89 15.00
N LEU A 199 0.52 -16.82 14.66
CA LEU A 199 1.88 -16.96 14.11
C LEU A 199 2.77 -17.77 15.04
N ALA A 200 2.66 -17.56 16.37
CA ALA A 200 3.47 -18.26 17.38
C ALA A 200 3.38 -19.78 17.27
N ASP A 201 2.17 -20.30 17.00
CA ASP A 201 1.93 -21.75 16.88
C ASP A 201 2.52 -22.33 15.59
N GLU A 202 2.56 -21.55 14.53
CA GLU A 202 3.00 -21.96 13.19
C GLU A 202 4.51 -21.72 12.94
N LEU A 203 5.15 -20.83 13.71
CA LEU A 203 6.57 -20.44 13.50
C LEU A 203 7.53 -21.64 13.46
N PRO A 204 7.44 -22.65 14.33
CA PRO A 204 8.35 -23.81 14.25
C PRO A 204 8.23 -24.54 12.90
N GLY A 205 7.01 -24.75 12.43
CA GLY A 205 6.71 -25.37 11.13
C GLY A 205 7.17 -24.52 9.94
N MET A 206 6.92 -23.21 10.00
CA MET A 206 7.33 -22.24 8.97
C MET A 206 8.87 -22.18 8.87
N ARG A 207 9.58 -22.12 9.98
CA ARG A 207 11.05 -22.14 10.00
C ARG A 207 11.61 -23.41 9.39
N ALA A 208 11.09 -24.56 9.79
CA ALA A 208 11.53 -25.85 9.23
C ALA A 208 11.26 -25.94 7.70
N ALA A 209 10.14 -25.40 7.22
CA ALA A 209 9.84 -25.33 5.80
C ALA A 209 10.79 -24.37 5.06
N PHE A 210 11.09 -23.21 5.64
CA PHE A 210 12.06 -22.26 5.14
C PHE A 210 13.46 -22.89 5.03
N ASP A 211 13.94 -23.55 6.09
CA ASP A 211 15.26 -24.18 6.12
C ASP A 211 15.38 -25.31 5.07
N ARG A 212 14.33 -26.10 4.87
CA ARG A 212 14.29 -27.10 3.77
C ARG A 212 14.41 -26.44 2.39
N ARG A 213 13.74 -25.31 2.17
CA ARG A 213 13.84 -24.57 0.89
C ARG A 213 15.25 -24.05 0.65
N ILE A 214 15.90 -23.49 1.70
CA ILE A 214 17.27 -22.96 1.60
C ILE A 214 18.27 -24.09 1.34
N ALA A 215 18.14 -25.24 2.00
CA ALA A 215 19.01 -26.40 1.80
C ALA A 215 18.99 -26.93 0.35
N GLY A 216 17.93 -26.64 -0.40
CA GLY A 216 17.83 -27.00 -1.82
C GLY A 216 18.68 -26.12 -2.76
N PHE A 217 19.24 -25.00 -2.28
CA PHE A 217 20.10 -24.13 -3.09
C PHE A 217 21.56 -24.53 -2.94
N SER A 218 22.14 -25.22 -3.90
CA SER A 218 23.51 -25.71 -3.86
C SER A 218 24.34 -25.22 -5.06
N GLY A 219 25.66 -25.20 -4.89
CA GLY A 219 26.69 -25.40 -5.93
C GLY A 219 27.35 -24.13 -6.50
N SER A 220 26.75 -22.96 -6.62
CA SER A 220 27.42 -21.78 -7.18
C SER A 220 28.04 -20.84 -6.13
N ASP A 221 29.08 -20.08 -6.51
CA ASP A 221 29.69 -19.07 -5.64
C ASP A 221 28.66 -18.04 -5.20
N LEU A 222 27.74 -17.69 -6.08
CA LEU A 222 26.64 -16.79 -5.78
C LEU A 222 25.69 -17.35 -4.71
N ASN A 223 25.37 -18.65 -4.78
CA ASN A 223 24.51 -19.28 -3.78
C ASN A 223 25.23 -19.42 -2.43
N ARG A 224 26.56 -19.65 -2.42
CA ARG A 224 27.35 -19.57 -1.18
C ARG A 224 27.30 -18.18 -0.55
N LEU A 225 27.51 -17.14 -1.35
CA LEU A 225 27.40 -15.75 -0.88
C LEU A 225 26.03 -15.43 -0.32
N ARG A 226 24.94 -15.84 -1.01
CA ARG A 226 23.56 -15.68 -0.52
C ARG A 226 23.32 -16.40 0.81
N SER A 227 23.90 -17.59 0.97
CA SER A 227 23.84 -18.37 2.22
C SER A 227 24.58 -17.69 3.35
N ASP A 228 25.77 -17.12 3.09
CA ASP A 228 26.54 -16.37 4.09
C ASP A 228 25.80 -15.12 4.56
N ILE A 229 25.22 -14.37 3.61
CA ILE A 229 24.39 -13.18 3.91
C ILE A 229 23.20 -13.60 4.77
N LEU A 230 22.44 -14.61 4.37
CA LEU A 230 21.27 -15.10 5.10
C LEU A 230 21.66 -15.54 6.52
N THR A 231 22.74 -16.31 6.68
CA THR A 231 23.21 -16.79 7.99
C THR A 231 23.56 -15.63 8.91
N HIS A 232 24.28 -14.62 8.40
CA HIS A 232 24.64 -13.43 9.17
C HIS A 232 23.38 -12.64 9.61
N ILE A 233 22.43 -12.41 8.71
CA ILE A 233 21.21 -11.65 8.98
C ILE A 233 20.35 -12.37 10.03
N ARG A 234 20.18 -13.69 9.91
CA ARG A 234 19.43 -14.49 10.88
C ARG A 234 20.06 -14.49 12.26
N ALA A 235 21.40 -14.48 12.34
CA ALA A 235 22.09 -14.38 13.63
C ALA A 235 21.77 -13.10 14.40
N GLN A 236 21.30 -12.05 13.74
CA GLN A 236 20.90 -10.79 14.35
C GLN A 236 19.45 -10.77 14.84
N ALA A 237 18.68 -11.86 14.66
CA ALA A 237 17.27 -11.92 15.03
C ALA A 237 16.98 -11.65 16.52
N ALA A 238 17.97 -11.83 17.41
CA ALA A 238 17.86 -11.53 18.85
C ALA A 238 18.03 -10.04 19.20
N LEU A 239 18.43 -9.18 18.25
CA LEU A 239 18.54 -7.74 18.50
C LEU A 239 17.19 -7.15 18.94
N PRO A 240 17.20 -6.13 19.83
CA PRO A 240 15.96 -5.50 20.30
C PRO A 240 15.06 -5.03 19.14
N PRO A 241 13.75 -5.20 19.24
CA PRO A 241 12.80 -4.71 18.23
C PRO A 241 12.94 -3.22 17.91
N GLY A 242 12.46 -2.80 16.76
CA GLY A 242 12.51 -1.42 16.30
C GLY A 242 12.80 -1.33 14.80
N LEU A 243 13.54 -0.32 14.40
CA LEU A 243 13.89 -0.08 13.01
C LEU A 243 15.18 -0.78 12.61
N PHE A 244 15.22 -1.32 11.40
CA PHE A 244 16.40 -1.91 10.79
C PHE A 244 16.53 -1.52 9.33
N THR A 245 17.74 -1.47 8.82
CA THR A 245 18.05 -1.43 7.40
C THR A 245 18.57 -2.80 6.93
N LEU A 246 18.31 -3.13 5.68
CA LEU A 246 18.85 -4.30 5.01
C LEU A 246 19.33 -3.91 3.61
N THR A 247 20.61 -3.57 3.53
CA THR A 247 21.25 -3.04 2.33
C THR A 247 21.98 -4.16 1.59
N VAL A 248 21.30 -4.82 0.66
CA VAL A 248 21.86 -5.90 -0.14
C VAL A 248 21.64 -5.60 -1.63
N PRO A 249 22.69 -5.60 -2.47
CA PRO A 249 22.57 -5.37 -3.90
C PRO A 249 21.60 -6.33 -4.59
N THR A 250 21.11 -5.91 -5.78
CA THR A 250 20.22 -6.73 -6.60
C THR A 250 20.83 -8.09 -6.86
N GLY A 251 20.05 -9.16 -6.69
CA GLY A 251 20.50 -10.54 -6.85
C GLY A 251 21.19 -11.17 -5.65
N GLY A 252 21.39 -10.42 -4.55
CA GLY A 252 21.98 -10.94 -3.31
C GLY A 252 21.01 -11.73 -2.40
N GLY A 253 19.76 -11.97 -2.83
CA GLY A 253 18.81 -12.80 -2.10
C GLY A 253 17.98 -12.07 -1.03
N LYS A 254 17.77 -10.76 -1.15
CA LYS A 254 17.04 -9.90 -0.20
C LYS A 254 15.73 -10.51 0.33
N THR A 255 14.88 -11.00 -0.58
CA THR A 255 13.54 -11.50 -0.22
C THR A 255 13.59 -12.66 0.77
N LEU A 256 14.46 -13.63 0.53
CA LEU A 256 14.61 -14.77 1.45
C LEU A 256 15.38 -14.38 2.70
N ALA A 257 16.37 -13.48 2.59
CA ALA A 257 17.15 -13.02 3.74
C ALA A 257 16.28 -12.23 4.73
N SER A 258 15.45 -11.30 4.24
CA SER A 258 14.51 -10.53 5.08
C SER A 258 13.41 -11.41 5.69
N LEU A 259 12.90 -12.40 4.92
CA LEU A 259 11.92 -13.35 5.44
C LEU A 259 12.53 -14.25 6.53
N GLY A 260 13.74 -14.78 6.31
CA GLY A 260 14.46 -15.59 7.31
C GLY A 260 14.71 -14.82 8.62
N PHE A 261 15.15 -13.57 8.54
CA PHE A 261 15.23 -12.69 9.70
C PHE A 261 13.87 -12.52 10.37
N ALA A 262 12.82 -12.21 9.61
CA ALA A 262 11.49 -11.97 10.17
C ALA A 262 10.93 -13.18 10.92
N LEU A 263 11.14 -14.41 10.42
CA LEU A 263 10.72 -15.64 11.09
C LEU A 263 11.47 -15.83 12.42
N ASP A 264 12.80 -15.69 12.41
CA ASP A 264 13.62 -15.86 13.61
C ASP A 264 13.39 -14.75 14.63
N HIS A 265 13.25 -13.50 14.16
CA HIS A 265 12.96 -12.34 15.02
C HIS A 265 11.55 -12.40 15.63
N ALA A 266 10.56 -12.86 14.84
CA ALA A 266 9.22 -13.09 15.35
C ALA A 266 9.20 -14.13 16.49
N LEU A 267 9.99 -15.20 16.34
CA LEU A 267 10.11 -16.22 17.39
C LEU A 267 10.81 -15.67 18.63
N ALA A 268 11.93 -14.95 18.44
CA ALA A 268 12.73 -14.40 19.57
C ALA A 268 11.97 -13.38 20.40
N HIS A 269 11.06 -12.61 19.78
CA HIS A 269 10.38 -11.48 20.42
C HIS A 269 8.85 -11.62 20.48
N GLY A 270 8.27 -12.79 20.20
CA GLY A 270 6.84 -13.04 20.27
C GLY A 270 6.02 -12.14 19.35
N ARG A 271 6.49 -11.87 18.13
CA ARG A 271 5.74 -11.02 17.20
C ARG A 271 4.51 -11.74 16.68
N ARG A 272 3.44 -10.97 16.47
CA ARG A 272 2.11 -11.51 16.18
C ARG A 272 1.89 -11.88 14.71
N ARG A 273 2.58 -11.19 13.78
CA ARG A 273 2.45 -11.33 12.32
C ARG A 273 3.73 -10.92 11.62
N ILE A 274 3.82 -11.37 10.37
CA ILE A 274 4.81 -10.86 9.41
C ILE A 274 4.02 -10.18 8.29
N ILE A 275 4.34 -8.91 7.98
CA ILE A 275 3.76 -8.15 6.88
C ILE A 275 4.87 -7.85 5.88
N TYR A 276 4.74 -8.38 4.68
CA TYR A 276 5.68 -8.16 3.58
C TYR A 276 5.07 -7.18 2.59
N ALA A 277 5.52 -5.93 2.59
CA ALA A 277 5.01 -4.86 1.76
C ALA A 277 5.96 -4.55 0.60
N ILE A 278 5.43 -4.55 -0.62
CA ILE A 278 6.15 -4.45 -1.90
C ILE A 278 5.63 -3.23 -2.67
N PRO A 279 6.47 -2.47 -3.42
CA PRO A 279 6.01 -1.26 -4.09
C PRO A 279 5.07 -1.52 -5.28
N TYR A 280 5.20 -2.67 -5.96
CA TYR A 280 4.53 -2.92 -7.24
C TYR A 280 3.70 -4.20 -7.24
N THR A 281 2.49 -4.12 -7.79
CA THR A 281 1.57 -5.27 -7.92
C THR A 281 2.10 -6.38 -8.82
N SER A 282 3.01 -6.08 -9.77
CA SER A 282 3.59 -7.08 -10.67
C SER A 282 4.50 -8.10 -9.98
N ILE A 283 4.99 -7.79 -8.76
CA ILE A 283 5.91 -8.65 -8.01
C ILE A 283 5.17 -9.45 -6.93
N ILE A 284 4.05 -8.93 -6.47
CA ILE A 284 3.29 -9.53 -5.36
C ILE A 284 2.88 -10.95 -5.69
N ASP A 285 2.30 -11.19 -6.86
CA ASP A 285 1.84 -12.52 -7.30
C ASP A 285 2.98 -13.56 -7.19
N GLN A 286 4.19 -13.20 -7.64
CA GLN A 286 5.36 -14.09 -7.59
C GLN A 286 5.85 -14.31 -6.15
N THR A 287 5.92 -13.25 -5.33
CA THR A 287 6.36 -13.36 -3.94
C THR A 287 5.36 -14.16 -3.11
N ALA A 288 4.07 -13.89 -3.27
CA ALA A 288 3.01 -14.61 -2.59
C ALA A 288 2.98 -16.09 -3.01
N ALA A 289 3.15 -16.40 -4.31
CA ALA A 289 3.25 -17.77 -4.79
C ALA A 289 4.44 -18.49 -4.14
N THR A 290 5.61 -17.88 -4.10
CA THR A 290 6.80 -18.44 -3.44
C THR A 290 6.55 -18.74 -1.95
N PHE A 291 5.87 -17.82 -1.25
CA PHE A 291 5.57 -18.02 0.18
C PHE A 291 4.50 -19.09 0.40
N ARG A 292 3.50 -19.20 -0.51
CA ARG A 292 2.50 -20.27 -0.46
C ARG A 292 3.10 -21.65 -0.75
N GLU A 293 4.05 -21.74 -1.68
CA GLU A 293 4.80 -22.98 -1.92
C GLU A 293 5.53 -23.47 -0.66
N MET A 294 6.09 -22.54 0.13
CA MET A 294 6.80 -22.88 1.35
C MET A 294 5.88 -23.21 2.53
N PHE A 295 4.81 -22.41 2.74
CA PHE A 295 4.04 -22.41 3.99
C PHE A 295 2.60 -22.90 3.83
N GLY A 296 2.13 -23.05 2.60
CA GLY A 296 0.73 -23.37 2.28
C GLY A 296 -0.21 -22.17 2.28
N ASP A 297 -1.32 -22.33 1.56
CA ASP A 297 -2.33 -21.26 1.37
C ASP A 297 -2.98 -20.78 2.68
N ARG A 298 -3.07 -21.66 3.69
CA ARG A 298 -3.72 -21.35 4.97
C ARG A 298 -2.96 -20.35 5.84
N LEU A 299 -1.68 -20.07 5.56
CA LEU A 299 -0.83 -19.18 6.36
C LEU A 299 -0.54 -17.84 5.66
N VAL A 300 -0.78 -17.75 4.36
CA VAL A 300 -0.38 -16.61 3.52
C VAL A 300 -1.60 -15.89 2.98
N LEU A 301 -1.82 -14.68 3.46
CA LEU A 301 -2.80 -13.75 2.89
C LEU A 301 -2.12 -12.83 1.90
N GLU A 302 -2.59 -12.82 0.67
CA GLU A 302 -2.22 -11.82 -0.33
C GLU A 302 -3.32 -10.76 -0.42
N HIS A 303 -2.94 -9.47 -0.31
CA HIS A 303 -3.90 -8.36 -0.39
C HIS A 303 -3.35 -7.17 -1.16
N HIS A 304 -3.83 -6.97 -2.37
CA HIS A 304 -3.57 -5.79 -3.20
C HIS A 304 -4.75 -5.49 -4.13
N SER A 305 -4.69 -4.38 -4.87
CA SER A 305 -5.79 -3.91 -5.72
C SER A 305 -6.11 -4.82 -6.92
N ALA A 306 -5.17 -5.67 -7.33
CA ALA A 306 -5.29 -6.52 -8.52
C ALA A 306 -5.61 -8.00 -8.21
N ILE A 307 -5.97 -8.35 -6.96
CA ILE A 307 -6.37 -9.73 -6.65
C ILE A 307 -7.67 -10.05 -7.37
N ASP A 308 -7.55 -10.96 -8.32
CA ASP A 308 -8.68 -11.60 -8.96
C ASP A 308 -9.21 -12.74 -8.07
N SER A 309 -10.52 -12.75 -7.85
CA SER A 309 -11.22 -13.80 -7.12
C SER A 309 -11.37 -15.10 -7.96
N GLU A 310 -10.44 -15.38 -8.86
CA GLU A 310 -10.62 -16.42 -9.87
C GLU A 310 -10.47 -17.85 -9.36
N ASN A 311 -9.90 -18.11 -8.19
CA ASN A 311 -9.82 -19.49 -7.69
C ASN A 311 -9.74 -19.57 -6.16
N PRO A 312 -10.79 -19.64 -5.47
CA PRO A 312 -11.27 -20.81 -4.73
C PRO A 312 -12.79 -20.98 -4.83
N GLY A 313 -13.34 -22.15 -4.44
CA GLY A 313 -14.79 -22.36 -4.31
C GLY A 313 -15.46 -21.26 -3.48
N ALA A 314 -16.79 -21.19 -3.46
CA ALA A 314 -17.54 -20.09 -2.84
C ALA A 314 -17.12 -19.80 -1.38
N GLU A 315 -16.87 -20.85 -0.59
CA GLU A 315 -16.41 -20.75 0.82
C GLU A 315 -15.00 -20.15 0.94
N GLY A 316 -14.06 -20.53 0.06
CA GLY A 316 -12.70 -19.98 0.06
C GLY A 316 -12.65 -18.49 -0.33
N ARG A 317 -13.55 -18.02 -1.21
CA ARG A 317 -13.66 -16.60 -1.59
C ARG A 317 -14.15 -15.71 -0.46
N ASP A 318 -15.10 -16.20 0.33
CA ASP A 318 -15.61 -15.44 1.48
C ASP A 318 -14.55 -15.35 2.58
N LYS A 319 -13.82 -16.42 2.86
CA LYS A 319 -12.70 -16.43 3.80
C LYS A 319 -11.61 -15.43 3.39
N LEU A 320 -11.20 -15.44 2.13
CA LEU A 320 -10.19 -14.52 1.61
C LEU A 320 -10.64 -13.05 1.68
N ARG A 321 -11.89 -12.77 1.31
CA ARG A 321 -12.48 -11.43 1.43
C ARG A 321 -12.49 -10.92 2.86
N LEU A 322 -12.91 -11.77 3.79
CA LEU A 322 -12.98 -11.44 5.22
C LEU A 322 -11.56 -11.21 5.80
N ALA A 323 -10.59 -12.00 5.37
CA ALA A 323 -9.18 -11.84 5.78
C ALA A 323 -8.53 -10.54 5.28
N MET A 324 -8.91 -10.09 4.08
CA MET A 324 -8.44 -8.80 3.55
C MET A 324 -8.96 -7.60 4.34
N GLU A 325 -10.08 -7.75 5.05
CA GLU A 325 -10.67 -6.69 5.85
C GLU A 325 -9.89 -6.44 7.14
N ASP A 326 -9.42 -7.50 7.81
CA ASP A 326 -8.81 -7.40 9.14
C ASP A 326 -7.32 -7.79 9.23
N TRP A 327 -6.75 -8.44 8.21
CA TRP A 327 -5.35 -8.90 8.21
C TRP A 327 -4.97 -9.79 9.40
N ALA A 328 -5.85 -10.71 9.77
CA ALA A 328 -5.60 -11.62 10.88
C ALA A 328 -4.61 -12.74 10.56
N ALA A 329 -4.26 -12.95 9.28
CA ALA A 329 -3.35 -14.00 8.83
C ALA A 329 -1.94 -13.88 9.44
N PRO A 330 -1.22 -15.00 9.66
CA PRO A 330 0.15 -15.01 10.18
C PRO A 330 1.15 -14.28 9.28
N LEU A 331 1.03 -14.45 7.96
CA LEU A 331 1.86 -13.80 6.95
C LEU A 331 0.97 -13.07 5.94
N VAL A 332 1.13 -11.75 5.85
CA VAL A 332 0.42 -10.88 4.91
C VAL A 332 1.39 -10.37 3.87
N VAL A 333 1.11 -10.62 2.58
CA VAL A 333 1.84 -10.03 1.45
C VAL A 333 0.98 -8.94 0.84
N THR A 334 1.49 -7.73 0.77
CA THR A 334 0.71 -6.55 0.37
C THR A 334 1.54 -5.53 -0.38
N THR A 335 0.91 -4.40 -0.82
CA THR A 335 1.65 -3.27 -1.38
C THR A 335 1.96 -2.21 -0.32
N ASN A 336 3.05 -1.44 -0.51
CA ASN A 336 3.30 -0.23 0.27
C ASN A 336 2.10 0.72 0.23
N VAL A 337 1.45 0.85 -0.92
CA VAL A 337 0.22 1.64 -1.11
C VAL A 337 -0.90 1.16 -0.18
N GLN A 338 -1.19 -0.14 -0.19
CA GLN A 338 -2.27 -0.71 0.62
C GLN A 338 -1.99 -0.58 2.13
N LEU A 339 -0.73 -0.76 2.54
CA LEU A 339 -0.31 -0.61 3.93
C LEU A 339 -0.49 0.84 4.41
N PHE A 340 0.18 1.78 3.75
CA PHE A 340 0.21 3.17 4.22
C PHE A 340 -1.12 3.89 4.01
N GLU A 341 -1.81 3.70 2.88
CA GLU A 341 -3.15 4.28 2.70
C GLU A 341 -4.18 3.73 3.71
N SER A 342 -4.00 2.50 4.23
CA SER A 342 -4.82 2.01 5.33
C SER A 342 -4.50 2.73 6.64
N LEU A 343 -3.21 2.96 6.95
CA LEU A 343 -2.76 3.65 8.16
C LEU A 343 -3.21 5.11 8.22
N PHE A 344 -3.39 5.77 7.08
CA PHE A 344 -3.91 7.13 6.99
C PHE A 344 -5.42 7.19 6.67
N ALA A 345 -6.11 6.05 6.58
CA ALA A 345 -7.52 6.01 6.24
C ALA A 345 -8.43 6.62 7.35
N ALA A 346 -9.64 6.98 6.93
CA ALA A 346 -10.73 7.39 7.81
C ALA A 346 -11.95 6.45 7.70
N ARG A 347 -12.09 5.69 6.60
CA ARG A 347 -13.26 4.80 6.38
C ARG A 347 -13.17 3.53 7.21
N PRO A 348 -14.28 3.05 7.83
CA PRO A 348 -14.31 1.86 8.67
C PRO A 348 -13.70 0.63 8.00
N SER A 349 -14.09 0.33 6.76
CA SER A 349 -13.62 -0.83 6.00
C SER A 349 -12.10 -0.85 5.75
N ARG A 350 -11.44 0.30 5.68
CA ARG A 350 -9.99 0.40 5.55
C ARG A 350 -9.28 0.39 6.91
N CYS A 351 -9.93 0.90 7.95
CA CYS A 351 -9.34 1.00 9.29
C CYS A 351 -9.41 -0.31 10.08
N ARG A 352 -10.32 -1.25 9.78
CA ARG A 352 -10.52 -2.51 10.54
C ARG A 352 -9.25 -3.31 10.79
N LYS A 353 -8.23 -3.20 9.94
CA LYS A 353 -6.98 -3.98 10.02
C LYS A 353 -5.88 -3.34 10.87
N LEU A 354 -6.01 -2.07 11.29
CA LEU A 354 -4.90 -1.33 11.87
C LEU A 354 -4.42 -1.92 13.18
N HIS A 355 -5.32 -2.36 14.06
CA HIS A 355 -4.97 -3.02 15.32
C HIS A 355 -4.18 -4.32 15.11
N ASN A 356 -4.31 -4.97 13.95
CA ASN A 356 -3.56 -6.17 13.57
C ASN A 356 -2.19 -5.88 12.96
N ILE A 357 -1.88 -4.63 12.61
CA ILE A 357 -0.53 -4.22 12.19
C ILE A 357 0.40 -4.12 13.39
N ALA A 358 -0.11 -3.74 14.56
CA ALA A 358 0.68 -3.66 15.78
C ALA A 358 1.29 -5.02 16.18
N GLY A 359 2.51 -4.97 16.72
CA GLY A 359 3.26 -6.16 17.12
C GLY A 359 3.73 -7.04 15.96
N SER A 360 3.76 -6.52 14.73
CA SER A 360 4.20 -7.25 13.55
C SER A 360 5.69 -7.00 13.23
N VAL A 361 6.30 -7.94 12.50
CA VAL A 361 7.51 -7.67 11.72
C VAL A 361 7.07 -7.19 10.34
N ILE A 362 7.41 -5.96 9.98
CA ILE A 362 7.04 -5.34 8.72
C ILE A 362 8.28 -5.21 7.85
N ILE A 363 8.29 -5.89 6.71
CA ILE A 363 9.34 -5.75 5.71
C ILE A 363 8.84 -4.78 4.64
N LEU A 364 9.52 -3.65 4.49
CA LEU A 364 9.28 -2.68 3.42
C LEU A 364 10.30 -2.95 2.32
N ASP A 365 9.91 -3.75 1.34
CA ASP A 365 10.79 -4.07 0.20
C ASP A 365 10.86 -2.87 -0.75
N GLU A 366 12.04 -2.63 -1.32
CA GLU A 366 12.37 -1.47 -2.15
C GLU A 366 11.97 -0.14 -1.48
N ALA A 367 12.43 0.08 -0.25
CA ALA A 367 12.06 1.24 0.58
C ALA A 367 12.33 2.61 -0.09
N GLN A 368 13.27 2.68 -1.06
CA GLN A 368 13.53 3.89 -1.85
C GLN A 368 12.35 4.30 -2.74
N CYS A 369 11.37 3.41 -2.99
CA CYS A 369 10.18 3.72 -3.77
C CYS A 369 9.11 4.49 -3.00
N LEU A 370 9.33 4.84 -1.72
CA LEU A 370 8.41 5.69 -0.97
C LEU A 370 8.30 7.07 -1.62
N PRO A 371 7.07 7.59 -1.85
CA PRO A 371 6.86 8.84 -2.56
C PRO A 371 7.48 10.03 -1.82
N ARG A 372 8.36 10.79 -2.46
CA ARG A 372 9.00 11.97 -1.86
C ARG A 372 8.00 13.00 -1.35
N SER A 373 6.90 13.20 -2.07
CA SER A 373 5.83 14.14 -1.70
C SER A 373 5.08 13.80 -0.41
N LEU A 374 5.21 12.58 0.08
CA LEU A 374 4.61 12.05 1.30
C LEU A 374 5.65 11.47 2.26
N LEU A 375 6.94 11.77 2.04
CA LEU A 375 8.02 11.12 2.78
C LEU A 375 7.93 11.42 4.28
N ALA A 376 7.77 12.69 4.67
CA ALA A 376 7.72 13.08 6.06
C ALA A 376 6.58 12.40 6.85
N PRO A 377 5.32 12.42 6.43
CA PRO A 377 4.26 11.70 7.14
C PRO A 377 4.47 10.17 7.12
N THR A 378 5.05 9.61 6.06
CA THR A 378 5.33 8.17 5.98
C THR A 378 6.39 7.75 6.99
N LEU A 379 7.50 8.52 7.10
CA LEU A 379 8.55 8.26 8.11
C LEU A 379 8.03 8.46 9.54
N ALA A 380 7.19 9.47 9.77
CA ALA A 380 6.54 9.66 11.08
C ALA A 380 5.66 8.46 11.46
N MET A 381 4.95 7.86 10.49
CA MET A 381 4.16 6.65 10.70
C MET A 381 5.03 5.44 11.02
N ILE A 382 6.11 5.23 10.27
CA ILE A 382 7.10 4.16 10.50
C ILE A 382 7.68 4.27 11.92
N ASP A 383 8.11 5.47 12.30
CA ASP A 383 8.66 5.74 13.63
C ASP A 383 7.63 5.49 14.75
N ALA A 384 6.40 5.97 14.60
CA ALA A 384 5.34 5.77 15.58
C ALA A 384 4.98 4.29 15.76
N LEU A 385 4.88 3.51 14.67
CA LEU A 385 4.61 2.07 14.73
C LEU A 385 5.71 1.31 15.47
N ALA A 386 6.97 1.62 15.19
CA ALA A 386 8.10 0.98 15.86
C ALA A 386 8.18 1.37 17.34
N ALA A 387 8.04 2.66 17.66
CA ALA A 387 8.25 3.18 19.01
C ALA A 387 7.11 2.85 19.98
N GLN A 388 5.85 2.74 19.49
CA GLN A 388 4.68 2.68 20.37
C GLN A 388 3.82 1.44 20.22
N TYR A 389 3.89 0.77 19.08
CA TYR A 389 3.00 -0.36 18.77
C TYR A 389 3.76 -1.68 18.59
N GLY A 390 4.99 -1.75 19.11
CA GLY A 390 5.78 -2.97 19.14
C GLY A 390 6.08 -3.55 17.76
N CYS A 391 6.07 -2.74 16.70
CA CYS A 391 6.45 -3.20 15.37
C CYS A 391 7.97 -3.28 15.25
N THR A 392 8.46 -4.28 14.53
CA THR A 392 9.81 -4.29 13.98
C THR A 392 9.72 -4.00 12.50
N ILE A 393 10.42 -2.98 12.01
CA ILE A 393 10.33 -2.56 10.61
C ILE A 393 11.70 -2.68 9.95
N VAL A 394 11.78 -3.43 8.86
CA VAL A 394 12.99 -3.63 8.06
C VAL A 394 12.86 -2.88 6.75
N LEU A 395 13.69 -1.85 6.56
CA LEU A 395 13.82 -1.09 5.32
C LEU A 395 14.75 -1.86 4.38
N CYS A 396 14.17 -2.65 3.48
CA CYS A 396 14.90 -3.57 2.60
C CYS A 396 15.11 -2.92 1.22
N THR A 397 16.37 -2.80 0.78
CA THR A 397 16.68 -2.14 -0.49
C THR A 397 18.07 -2.51 -1.02
N ALA A 398 18.30 -2.30 -2.32
CA ALA A 398 19.65 -2.28 -2.91
C ALA A 398 20.31 -0.89 -2.82
N THR A 399 19.50 0.15 -2.67
CA THR A 399 19.92 1.56 -2.66
C THR A 399 19.34 2.21 -1.41
N GLN A 400 20.09 2.16 -0.29
CA GLN A 400 19.60 2.66 0.99
C GLN A 400 19.39 4.18 0.94
N PRO A 401 18.15 4.67 1.11
CA PRO A 401 17.89 6.10 1.20
C PRO A 401 18.45 6.71 2.47
N ALA A 402 18.82 7.99 2.42
CA ALA A 402 19.30 8.77 3.56
C ALA A 402 18.13 9.13 4.51
N PHE A 403 17.56 8.10 5.17
CA PHE A 403 16.45 8.27 6.12
C PHE A 403 16.93 8.42 7.57
N ASP A 404 18.22 8.24 7.82
CA ASP A 404 18.77 8.40 9.19
C ASP A 404 18.60 9.84 9.67
N SER A 405 18.24 9.99 10.93
CA SER A 405 18.04 11.30 11.56
C SER A 405 19.29 12.17 11.56
N ALA A 406 20.47 11.56 11.64
CA ALA A 406 21.74 12.27 11.57
C ALA A 406 21.98 12.94 10.21
N GLU A 407 21.37 12.40 9.15
CA GLU A 407 21.49 12.89 7.77
C GLU A 407 20.28 13.76 7.39
N LEU A 408 19.07 13.21 7.54
CA LEU A 408 17.83 13.83 7.05
C LEU A 408 17.41 15.05 7.85
N ASP A 409 17.70 15.09 9.16
CA ASP A 409 17.27 16.17 10.06
C ASP A 409 18.24 17.35 10.13
N GLN A 410 19.36 17.28 9.41
CA GLN A 410 20.31 18.38 9.36
C GLN A 410 19.66 19.64 8.79
N ASN A 411 19.76 20.76 9.52
CA ASN A 411 19.23 22.07 9.11
C ASN A 411 17.70 22.11 8.86
N ARG A 412 16.92 21.13 9.37
CA ARG A 412 15.47 21.10 9.30
C ARG A 412 14.84 21.54 10.61
N LYS A 413 13.76 22.31 10.50
CA LYS A 413 12.95 22.72 11.68
C LYS A 413 12.17 21.53 12.24
N ARG A 414 11.57 20.72 11.36
CA ARG A 414 10.85 19.51 11.72
C ARG A 414 11.79 18.31 11.64
N LYS A 415 11.83 17.54 12.70
CA LYS A 415 12.57 16.28 12.76
C LYS A 415 11.69 15.18 12.18
N ILE A 416 12.15 14.55 11.10
CA ILE A 416 11.42 13.51 10.37
C ILE A 416 12.26 12.25 10.13
N GLY A 417 13.58 12.32 10.40
CA GLY A 417 14.49 11.21 10.22
C GLY A 417 14.26 10.08 11.23
N LEU A 418 14.72 8.89 10.87
CA LEU A 418 14.59 7.66 11.64
C LEU A 418 15.88 7.38 12.42
N ALA A 419 15.79 6.72 13.58
CA ALA A 419 16.94 6.29 14.36
C ALA A 419 17.48 4.96 13.78
N LEU A 420 18.37 5.04 12.80
CA LEU A 420 18.90 3.89 12.06
C LEU A 420 20.37 3.57 12.37
N ALA A 421 21.09 4.42 13.09
CA ALA A 421 22.49 4.22 13.43
C ALA A 421 22.72 2.86 14.12
N GLY A 422 23.63 2.04 13.57
CA GLY A 422 23.94 0.71 14.11
C GLY A 422 22.83 -0.34 13.92
N ARG A 423 21.89 -0.11 13.01
CA ARG A 423 20.73 -0.99 12.77
C ARG A 423 20.77 -1.67 11.39
N GLU A 424 21.91 -1.67 10.70
CA GLU A 424 22.11 -2.39 9.44
C GLU A 424 22.25 -3.90 9.70
N LEU A 425 21.47 -4.69 8.96
CA LEU A 425 21.47 -6.16 9.06
C LEU A 425 22.43 -6.83 8.09
N ALA A 426 22.82 -6.18 6.99
CA ALA A 426 23.77 -6.75 6.05
C ALA A 426 25.18 -6.78 6.66
N PRO A 427 25.99 -7.84 6.41
CA PRO A 427 27.29 -8.01 7.06
C PRO A 427 28.33 -6.93 6.69
N ASP A 428 28.31 -6.48 5.46
CA ASP A 428 29.25 -5.52 4.89
C ASP A 428 28.65 -4.98 3.57
N PRO A 429 27.82 -3.95 3.61
CA PRO A 429 27.17 -3.42 2.40
C PRO A 429 28.16 -3.03 1.30
N GLU A 430 29.31 -2.43 1.64
CA GLU A 430 30.32 -2.01 0.67
C GLU A 430 31.00 -3.23 0.02
N GLY A 431 31.45 -4.17 0.83
CA GLY A 431 32.05 -5.42 0.31
C GLY A 431 31.05 -6.25 -0.48
N LEU A 432 29.79 -6.30 -0.06
CA LEU A 432 28.71 -6.96 -0.82
C LEU A 432 28.50 -6.29 -2.17
N PHE A 433 28.54 -4.96 -2.23
CA PHE A 433 28.42 -4.23 -3.48
C PHE A 433 29.51 -4.64 -4.49
N HIS A 434 30.78 -4.66 -4.06
CA HIS A 434 31.90 -5.09 -4.90
C HIS A 434 31.79 -6.57 -5.33
N ARG A 435 31.46 -7.46 -4.42
CA ARG A 435 31.31 -8.91 -4.71
C ARG A 435 30.12 -9.24 -5.62
N LEU A 436 29.06 -8.45 -5.58
CA LEU A 436 27.85 -8.63 -6.38
C LEU A 436 27.83 -7.75 -7.65
N ARG A 437 28.88 -6.98 -7.93
CA ARG A 437 28.99 -6.19 -9.15
C ARG A 437 29.07 -7.10 -10.38
N ARG A 438 28.09 -7.00 -11.28
CA ARG A 438 27.96 -7.87 -12.45
C ARG A 438 27.85 -7.10 -13.75
N THR A 439 27.73 -5.79 -13.66
CA THR A 439 27.45 -4.91 -14.78
C THR A 439 28.38 -3.72 -14.70
N ARG A 440 28.93 -3.33 -15.83
CA ARG A 440 29.67 -2.07 -15.99
C ARG A 440 28.70 -1.00 -16.50
N VAL A 441 28.58 0.11 -15.80
CA VAL A 441 27.84 1.28 -16.29
C VAL A 441 28.81 2.21 -17.02
N VAL A 442 28.45 2.62 -18.23
CA VAL A 442 29.27 3.51 -19.07
C VAL A 442 28.42 4.70 -19.51
N ASP A 443 29.06 5.86 -19.67
CA ASP A 443 28.42 7.05 -20.20
C ASP A 443 28.47 7.01 -21.74
N GLY A 444 27.29 7.00 -22.36
CA GLY A 444 27.10 7.05 -23.82
C GLY A 444 26.85 8.48 -24.37
N GLY A 445 26.71 9.46 -23.47
CA GLY A 445 26.45 10.84 -23.84
C GLY A 445 25.10 11.06 -24.55
N PRO A 446 24.97 12.13 -25.34
CA PRO A 446 23.77 12.39 -26.14
C PRO A 446 23.61 11.34 -27.24
N THR A 447 22.44 10.67 -27.26
CA THR A 447 22.16 9.58 -28.21
C THR A 447 20.72 9.73 -28.72
N ASP A 448 20.54 9.75 -30.03
CA ASP A 448 19.22 9.80 -30.66
C ASP A 448 18.65 8.41 -30.93
N ASP A 449 17.38 8.37 -31.33
CA ASP A 449 16.67 7.11 -31.65
C ASP A 449 17.29 6.34 -32.82
N ALA A 450 17.99 7.00 -33.76
CA ALA A 450 18.62 6.34 -34.90
C ALA A 450 19.88 5.58 -34.46
N ALA A 451 20.71 6.20 -33.64
CA ALA A 451 21.89 5.57 -33.06
C ALA A 451 21.52 4.39 -32.16
N LEU A 452 20.43 4.50 -31.31
CA LEU A 452 19.93 3.40 -30.53
C LEU A 452 19.40 2.24 -31.39
N ALA A 453 18.71 2.56 -32.50
CA ALA A 453 18.19 1.55 -33.41
C ALA A 453 19.33 0.77 -34.12
N ALA A 454 20.40 1.48 -34.49
CA ALA A 454 21.59 0.85 -35.05
C ALA A 454 22.31 -0.03 -34.04
N ALA A 455 22.52 0.45 -32.82
CA ALA A 455 23.10 -0.36 -31.72
C ALA A 455 22.29 -1.63 -31.39
N LEU A 456 20.97 -1.55 -31.44
CA LEU A 456 20.09 -2.71 -31.26
C LEU A 456 20.17 -3.71 -32.42
N GLN A 457 20.48 -3.27 -33.63
CA GLN A 457 20.66 -4.17 -34.79
C GLN A 457 21.81 -5.14 -34.55
N ASP A 458 22.90 -4.65 -33.97
CA ASP A 458 24.11 -5.44 -33.69
C ASP A 458 24.00 -6.27 -32.41
N ALA A 459 23.01 -6.01 -31.56
CA ALA A 459 22.77 -6.68 -30.29
C ALA A 459 21.51 -7.57 -30.36
N PRO A 460 21.62 -8.88 -30.57
CA PRO A 460 20.46 -9.76 -30.71
C PRO A 460 19.63 -9.88 -29.43
N GLN A 461 20.26 -9.73 -28.26
CA GLN A 461 19.57 -9.68 -26.95
C GLN A 461 19.99 -8.42 -26.21
N ALA A 462 19.10 -7.45 -26.15
CA ALA A 462 19.37 -6.17 -25.48
C ALA A 462 18.09 -5.48 -25.02
N MET A 463 18.22 -4.58 -24.03
CA MET A 463 17.12 -3.76 -23.58
C MET A 463 17.45 -2.27 -23.67
N VAL A 464 16.44 -1.44 -23.97
CA VAL A 464 16.47 0.01 -23.84
C VAL A 464 15.38 0.46 -22.90
N VAL A 465 15.76 1.20 -21.86
CA VAL A 465 14.81 1.75 -20.89
C VAL A 465 14.77 3.27 -21.02
N VAL A 466 13.58 3.80 -21.30
CA VAL A 466 13.35 5.22 -21.52
C VAL A 466 12.38 5.84 -20.52
N ASN A 467 12.31 7.18 -20.45
CA ASN A 467 11.57 7.90 -19.40
C ASN A 467 10.11 8.21 -19.74
N SER A 468 9.65 7.91 -20.97
CA SER A 468 8.27 8.18 -21.36
C SER A 468 7.71 7.12 -22.32
N ARG A 469 6.38 6.94 -22.27
CA ARG A 469 5.65 6.05 -23.21
C ARG A 469 5.74 6.54 -24.66
N ALA A 470 5.87 7.85 -24.85
CA ALA A 470 6.02 8.46 -26.18
C ALA A 470 7.39 8.13 -26.79
N HIS A 471 8.47 8.28 -26.01
CA HIS A 471 9.82 7.90 -26.45
C HIS A 471 9.92 6.39 -26.74
N ALA A 472 9.36 5.55 -25.84
CA ALA A 472 9.34 4.10 -26.06
C ALA A 472 8.63 3.73 -27.39
N LEU A 473 7.52 4.39 -27.70
CA LEU A 473 6.80 4.16 -28.95
C LEU A 473 7.58 4.67 -30.17
N SER A 474 8.21 5.87 -30.09
CA SER A 474 9.04 6.43 -31.15
C SER A 474 10.18 5.49 -31.52
N LEU A 475 10.95 5.06 -30.52
CA LEU A 475 12.06 4.14 -30.72
C LEU A 475 11.59 2.77 -31.23
N PHE A 476 10.51 2.22 -30.67
CA PHE A 476 9.95 0.93 -31.11
C PHE A 476 9.58 0.95 -32.60
N ARG A 477 8.96 2.01 -33.10
CA ARG A 477 8.60 2.15 -34.53
C ARG A 477 9.82 2.08 -35.46
N LYS A 478 11.00 2.51 -34.99
CA LYS A 478 12.24 2.40 -35.77
C LYS A 478 12.84 0.99 -35.80
N VAL A 479 12.58 0.20 -34.75
CA VAL A 479 13.17 -1.13 -34.59
C VAL A 479 12.16 -2.27 -34.77
N GLN A 480 10.86 -2.01 -34.96
CA GLN A 480 9.80 -3.02 -35.03
C GLN A 480 10.03 -4.11 -36.09
N HIS A 481 10.83 -3.82 -37.13
CA HIS A 481 11.18 -4.77 -38.19
C HIS A 481 12.37 -5.65 -37.84
N GLN A 482 13.10 -5.35 -36.76
CA GLN A 482 14.20 -6.17 -36.30
C GLN A 482 13.70 -7.45 -35.64
N PRO A 483 14.34 -8.62 -35.85
CA PRO A 483 13.93 -9.87 -35.22
C PRO A 483 13.90 -9.74 -33.70
N GLY A 484 12.80 -10.15 -33.08
CA GLY A 484 12.67 -10.13 -31.63
C GLY A 484 12.43 -8.76 -31.00
N ALA A 485 12.04 -7.74 -31.79
CA ALA A 485 11.66 -6.42 -31.25
C ALA A 485 10.38 -6.51 -30.41
N LEU A 486 10.43 -6.02 -29.19
CA LEU A 486 9.33 -6.04 -28.22
C LEU A 486 9.18 -4.68 -27.57
N HIS A 487 7.92 -4.23 -27.37
CA HIS A 487 7.58 -3.01 -26.67
C HIS A 487 6.85 -3.33 -25.36
N LEU A 488 7.32 -2.78 -24.23
CA LEU A 488 6.72 -3.04 -22.92
C LEU A 488 6.56 -1.74 -22.11
N THR A 489 5.34 -1.26 -22.02
CA THR A 489 4.99 -0.04 -21.29
C THR A 489 3.61 -0.19 -20.63
N THR A 490 3.14 0.85 -19.95
CA THR A 490 1.76 0.90 -19.44
C THR A 490 0.71 1.19 -20.53
N ARG A 491 1.08 1.16 -21.82
CA ARG A 491 0.11 1.11 -22.94
C ARG A 491 -0.58 -0.24 -23.06
N GLN A 492 0.08 -1.31 -22.61
CA GLN A 492 -0.53 -2.63 -22.49
C GLN A 492 -1.24 -2.77 -21.13
N TYR A 493 -2.41 -3.44 -21.11
CA TYR A 493 -3.07 -3.77 -19.86
C TYR A 493 -2.28 -4.85 -19.07
N PRO A 494 -2.47 -4.96 -17.74
CA PRO A 494 -1.65 -5.84 -16.89
C PRO A 494 -1.56 -7.30 -17.36
N ALA A 495 -2.66 -7.92 -17.76
CA ALA A 495 -2.64 -9.31 -18.24
C ALA A 495 -1.83 -9.47 -19.54
N HIS A 496 -1.82 -8.48 -20.43
CA HIS A 496 -1.00 -8.48 -21.63
C HIS A 496 0.50 -8.34 -21.28
N ARG A 497 0.85 -7.43 -20.37
CA ARG A 497 2.24 -7.27 -19.92
C ARG A 497 2.82 -8.57 -19.34
N ARG A 498 2.02 -9.32 -18.55
CA ARG A 498 2.45 -10.63 -18.02
C ARG A 498 2.83 -11.61 -19.14
N ARG A 499 2.05 -11.65 -20.23
CA ARG A 499 2.36 -12.49 -21.41
C ARG A 499 3.66 -12.05 -22.11
N ILE A 500 3.84 -10.73 -22.30
CA ILE A 500 5.07 -10.21 -22.92
C ILE A 500 6.30 -10.54 -22.05
N ILE A 501 6.22 -10.39 -20.73
CA ILE A 501 7.31 -10.74 -19.81
C ILE A 501 7.62 -12.24 -19.85
N ALA A 502 6.62 -13.09 -19.96
CA ALA A 502 6.84 -14.54 -20.12
C ALA A 502 7.55 -14.87 -21.44
N ASP A 503 7.14 -14.22 -22.55
CA ASP A 503 7.82 -14.37 -23.86
C ASP A 503 9.28 -13.87 -23.82
N ILE A 504 9.55 -12.72 -23.17
CA ILE A 504 10.92 -12.22 -22.96
C ILE A 504 11.77 -13.25 -22.24
N ARG A 505 11.28 -13.82 -21.15
CA ARG A 505 12.01 -14.84 -20.36
C ARG A 505 12.34 -16.06 -21.21
N GLN A 506 11.37 -16.54 -21.97
CA GLN A 506 11.56 -17.71 -22.84
C GLN A 506 12.62 -17.44 -23.92
N ARG A 507 12.53 -16.28 -24.60
CA ARG A 507 13.52 -15.88 -25.63
C ARG A 507 14.93 -15.76 -25.07
N LEU A 508 15.07 -15.16 -23.89
CA LEU A 508 16.38 -15.01 -23.23
C LEU A 508 16.96 -16.37 -22.82
N GLN A 509 16.13 -17.32 -22.38
CA GLN A 509 16.56 -18.69 -22.05
C GLN A 509 16.98 -19.50 -23.29
N ASP A 510 16.23 -19.35 -24.37
CA ASP A 510 16.47 -20.07 -25.64
C ASP A 510 17.60 -19.45 -26.46
N GLY A 511 18.17 -18.31 -26.05
CA GLY A 511 19.16 -17.58 -26.85
C GLY A 511 18.57 -16.91 -28.10
N ALA A 512 17.24 -16.84 -28.21
CA ALA A 512 16.55 -16.22 -29.33
C ALA A 512 16.67 -14.68 -29.33
N PRO A 513 16.56 -14.01 -30.47
CA PRO A 513 16.58 -12.56 -30.52
C PRO A 513 15.50 -11.93 -29.64
N CYS A 514 15.91 -10.98 -28.79
CA CYS A 514 15.04 -10.26 -27.86
C CYS A 514 15.53 -8.81 -27.71
N ARG A 515 14.91 -7.88 -28.42
CA ARG A 515 15.22 -6.45 -28.39
C ARG A 515 14.08 -5.72 -27.70
N LEU A 516 14.25 -5.46 -26.42
CA LEU A 516 13.19 -4.88 -25.57
C LEU A 516 13.32 -3.37 -25.51
N ILE A 517 12.26 -2.66 -25.88
CA ILE A 517 12.08 -1.24 -25.61
C ILE A 517 11.02 -1.09 -24.50
N ALA A 518 11.42 -0.52 -23.37
CA ALA A 518 10.55 -0.40 -22.20
C ALA A 518 10.66 0.95 -21.49
N THR A 519 9.72 1.25 -20.64
CA THR A 519 9.82 2.27 -19.60
C THR A 519 10.34 1.67 -18.29
N SER A 520 10.49 2.50 -17.24
CA SER A 520 10.91 2.07 -15.89
C SER A 520 10.12 0.90 -15.29
N LEU A 521 9.05 0.46 -15.95
CA LEU A 521 8.24 -0.68 -15.55
C LEU A 521 9.05 -1.98 -15.32
N ILE A 522 10.20 -2.14 -16.00
CA ILE A 522 11.05 -3.33 -15.88
C ILE A 522 12.12 -3.21 -14.79
N GLU A 523 12.33 -2.02 -14.24
CA GLU A 523 13.40 -1.77 -13.28
C GLU A 523 13.16 -2.48 -11.95
N ALA A 524 11.93 -2.51 -11.48
CA ALA A 524 11.59 -3.17 -10.23
C ALA A 524 10.81 -4.47 -10.46
N GLY A 525 11.26 -5.54 -9.83
CA GLY A 525 10.53 -6.80 -9.66
C GLY A 525 10.33 -7.68 -10.87
N VAL A 526 10.81 -7.31 -12.04
CA VAL A 526 10.76 -8.18 -13.21
C VAL A 526 12.02 -9.05 -13.25
N ASP A 527 11.83 -10.37 -13.27
CA ASP A 527 12.94 -11.33 -13.34
C ASP A 527 13.32 -11.61 -14.81
N ILE A 528 14.25 -10.78 -15.31
CA ILE A 528 14.83 -10.86 -16.67
C ILE A 528 16.34 -10.64 -16.59
N ASP A 529 17.08 -11.26 -17.50
CA ASP A 529 18.55 -11.27 -17.52
C ASP A 529 19.08 -11.00 -18.93
N PHE A 530 19.28 -9.72 -19.25
CA PHE A 530 19.84 -9.27 -20.54
C PHE A 530 21.38 -9.22 -20.51
N PRO A 531 22.07 -9.48 -21.64
CA PRO A 531 23.52 -9.28 -21.72
C PRO A 531 23.92 -7.81 -21.78
N LEU A 532 23.12 -6.97 -22.41
CA LEU A 532 23.41 -5.57 -22.67
C LEU A 532 22.16 -4.70 -22.43
N GLY A 533 22.37 -3.43 -22.08
CA GLY A 533 21.29 -2.48 -21.91
C GLY A 533 21.68 -1.04 -22.15
N TRP A 534 20.68 -0.22 -22.46
CA TRP A 534 20.74 1.24 -22.51
C TRP A 534 19.70 1.81 -21.56
N ARG A 535 20.07 2.85 -20.82
CA ARG A 535 19.15 3.55 -19.91
C ARG A 535 19.22 5.06 -20.17
N ALA A 536 18.12 5.67 -20.52
CA ALA A 536 18.03 7.12 -20.54
C ALA A 536 18.28 7.69 -19.14
N GLU A 537 18.99 8.81 -19.02
CA GLU A 537 19.31 9.43 -17.74
C GLU A 537 18.09 9.59 -16.84
N ALA A 538 18.23 9.22 -15.58
CA ALA A 538 17.17 9.24 -14.55
C ALA A 538 17.78 9.43 -13.16
N GLY A 539 17.06 9.08 -12.08
CA GLY A 539 17.63 8.98 -10.73
C GLY A 539 18.65 7.86 -10.65
N LEU A 540 19.61 8.00 -9.72
CA LEU A 540 20.66 6.99 -9.52
C LEU A 540 20.08 5.63 -9.14
N ASP A 541 19.03 5.61 -8.31
CA ASP A 541 18.28 4.42 -7.95
C ASP A 541 17.72 3.68 -9.16
N SER A 542 17.13 4.40 -10.09
CA SER A 542 16.57 3.89 -11.34
C SER A 542 17.65 3.28 -12.25
N VAL A 543 18.80 3.95 -12.36
CA VAL A 543 19.96 3.45 -13.12
C VAL A 543 20.48 2.14 -12.51
N ILE A 544 20.62 2.07 -11.18
CA ILE A 544 21.06 0.86 -10.47
C ILE A 544 20.06 -0.29 -10.67
N GLN A 545 18.77 -0.02 -10.64
CA GLN A 545 17.75 -1.03 -10.89
C GLN A 545 17.77 -1.54 -12.34
N ALA A 546 17.98 -0.67 -13.31
CA ALA A 546 18.17 -1.07 -14.71
C ALA A 546 19.45 -1.90 -14.89
N ALA A 547 20.57 -1.50 -14.27
CA ALA A 547 21.81 -2.28 -14.23
C ALA A 547 21.61 -3.68 -13.65
N GLY A 548 20.76 -3.79 -12.63
CA GLY A 548 20.38 -5.08 -12.03
C GLY A 548 19.55 -6.01 -12.95
N ARG A 549 19.20 -5.59 -14.17
CA ARG A 549 18.58 -6.42 -15.22
C ARG A 549 19.57 -6.86 -16.29
N VAL A 550 20.81 -6.36 -16.23
CA VAL A 550 21.91 -6.76 -17.09
C VAL A 550 22.80 -7.71 -16.33
N ASN A 551 23.06 -8.90 -16.89
CA ASN A 551 23.85 -9.99 -16.27
C ASN A 551 23.38 -10.35 -14.84
N ARG A 552 22.07 -10.37 -14.66
CA ARG A 552 21.43 -10.57 -13.35
C ARG A 552 21.87 -11.86 -12.67
N GLU A 553 22.07 -12.93 -13.45
CA GLU A 553 22.49 -14.24 -12.94
C GLU A 553 24.01 -14.41 -12.85
N GLY A 554 24.79 -13.39 -13.25
CA GLY A 554 26.26 -13.42 -13.20
C GLY A 554 26.87 -14.47 -14.12
N ARG A 555 26.22 -14.76 -15.24
CA ARG A 555 26.67 -15.78 -16.21
C ARG A 555 27.82 -15.29 -17.10
N ARG A 556 28.07 -14.00 -17.13
CA ARG A 556 29.08 -13.32 -17.96
C ARG A 556 30.01 -12.50 -17.09
N PRO A 557 31.24 -12.25 -17.55
CA PRO A 557 32.11 -11.26 -16.92
C PRO A 557 31.45 -9.88 -16.90
N PRO A 558 31.66 -9.06 -15.84
CA PRO A 558 31.13 -7.71 -15.80
C PRO A 558 31.56 -6.82 -16.98
N GLU A 559 32.73 -7.08 -17.53
CA GLU A 559 33.33 -6.37 -18.67
C GLU A 559 32.52 -6.55 -19.96
N ASP A 560 31.91 -7.73 -20.13
CA ASP A 560 31.08 -8.11 -21.28
C ASP A 560 29.59 -7.74 -21.07
N SER A 561 29.26 -7.14 -19.93
CA SER A 561 27.89 -6.88 -19.52
C SER A 561 27.73 -5.40 -19.19
N THR A 562 27.29 -4.61 -20.17
CA THR A 562 27.29 -3.15 -20.08
C THR A 562 25.88 -2.58 -20.04
N LEU A 563 25.66 -1.63 -19.13
CA LEU A 563 24.55 -0.69 -19.20
C LEU A 563 25.08 0.67 -19.66
N THR A 564 24.67 1.13 -20.83
CA THR A 564 25.03 2.45 -21.37
C THR A 564 24.00 3.49 -20.92
N LEU A 565 24.46 4.46 -20.13
CA LEU A 565 23.66 5.60 -19.72
C LEU A 565 23.72 6.66 -20.83
N PHE A 566 22.56 7.17 -21.27
CA PHE A 566 22.49 8.16 -22.36
C PHE A 566 21.51 9.30 -22.07
N SER A 567 21.78 10.47 -22.58
CA SER A 567 20.82 11.56 -22.65
C SER A 567 20.07 11.53 -23.98
N ALA A 568 18.75 11.79 -23.96
CA ALA A 568 17.86 11.76 -25.12
C ALA A 568 17.42 13.21 -25.48
N PRO A 569 18.14 13.96 -26.31
CA PRO A 569 17.82 15.37 -26.57
C PRO A 569 16.44 15.58 -27.18
N ASP A 570 16.02 14.69 -28.09
CA ASP A 570 14.75 14.77 -28.80
C ASP A 570 13.54 14.35 -27.94
N HIS A 571 13.78 13.70 -26.80
CA HIS A 571 12.77 13.20 -25.90
C HIS A 571 13.02 13.65 -24.45
N PRO A 572 12.78 14.94 -24.13
CA PRO A 572 13.06 15.45 -22.78
C PRO A 572 12.25 14.68 -21.72
N ALA A 573 12.94 14.25 -20.68
CA ALA A 573 12.30 13.53 -19.56
C ALA A 573 11.32 14.44 -18.81
N PRO A 574 10.32 13.88 -18.10
CA PRO A 574 9.47 14.64 -17.17
C PRO A 574 10.29 15.48 -16.18
N ALA A 575 9.77 16.61 -15.74
CA ALA A 575 10.48 17.55 -14.87
C ALA A 575 11.11 16.90 -13.63
N GLU A 576 10.34 16.05 -12.98
CA GLU A 576 10.80 15.32 -11.80
C GLU A 576 11.99 14.38 -12.10
N VAL A 577 11.95 13.68 -13.23
CA VAL A 577 13.05 12.80 -13.65
C VAL A 577 14.30 13.63 -14.01
N ARG A 578 14.13 14.82 -14.61
CA ARG A 578 15.25 15.73 -14.91
C ARG A 578 15.94 16.24 -13.63
N GLU A 579 15.16 16.56 -12.58
CA GLU A 579 15.72 16.96 -11.28
C GLU A 579 16.57 15.82 -10.68
N LEU A 580 16.06 14.59 -10.70
CA LEU A 580 16.78 13.41 -10.20
C LEU A 580 18.04 13.11 -11.03
N ALA A 581 17.96 13.20 -12.34
CA ALA A 581 19.11 13.02 -13.25
C ALA A 581 20.18 14.10 -13.04
N ALA A 582 19.78 15.34 -12.78
CA ALA A 582 20.73 16.42 -12.47
C ALA A 582 21.46 16.15 -11.14
N ALA A 583 20.77 15.70 -10.09
CA ALA A 583 21.40 15.30 -8.85
C ALA A 583 22.35 14.11 -9.07
N MET A 584 21.95 13.11 -9.89
CA MET A 584 22.81 11.99 -10.25
C MET A 584 24.09 12.44 -10.94
N ARG A 585 24.03 13.30 -11.96
CA ARG A 585 25.22 13.83 -12.64
C ARG A 585 26.18 14.53 -11.69
N MET A 586 25.68 15.33 -10.76
CA MET A 586 26.52 15.99 -9.75
C MET A 586 27.21 14.97 -8.85
N THR A 587 26.49 13.96 -8.37
CA THR A 587 27.04 12.86 -7.57
C THR A 587 28.13 12.13 -8.34
N LEU A 588 27.86 11.69 -9.58
CA LEU A 588 28.85 10.97 -10.39
C LEU A 588 30.08 11.81 -10.70
N THR A 589 29.94 13.12 -10.91
CA THR A 589 31.08 14.04 -11.09
C THR A 589 31.94 14.09 -9.81
N ARG A 590 31.33 14.16 -8.64
CA ARG A 590 32.03 14.18 -7.36
C ARG A 590 32.80 12.88 -7.07
N PHE A 591 32.22 11.74 -7.41
CA PHE A 591 32.81 10.41 -7.13
C PHE A 591 33.58 9.82 -8.32
N GLY A 592 33.83 10.57 -9.40
CA GLY A 592 34.72 10.17 -10.48
C GLY A 592 34.12 9.23 -11.53
N GLY A 593 32.83 9.35 -11.86
CA GLY A 593 32.19 8.70 -13.02
C GLY A 593 31.58 7.33 -12.74
N PRO A 594 32.31 6.20 -12.74
CA PRO A 594 31.66 4.88 -12.70
C PRO A 594 31.18 4.42 -11.30
N ALA A 595 31.18 5.32 -10.33
CA ALA A 595 30.72 5.04 -8.96
C ALA A 595 29.19 4.78 -8.84
N VAL A 596 28.52 4.49 -9.95
CA VAL A 596 27.12 4.07 -9.97
C VAL A 596 26.97 2.79 -9.14
N GLY A 597 26.37 2.94 -7.97
CA GLY A 597 26.12 1.83 -7.05
C GLY A 597 27.06 1.77 -5.85
N GLU A 598 28.10 2.55 -5.76
CA GLU A 598 28.86 2.68 -4.52
C GLU A 598 27.95 3.21 -3.40
N PRO A 599 27.89 2.56 -2.23
CA PRO A 599 26.98 2.94 -1.14
C PRO A 599 27.13 4.41 -0.73
N GLU A 600 28.33 4.95 -0.73
CA GLU A 600 28.59 6.34 -0.41
C GLU A 600 28.03 7.31 -1.47
N ALA A 601 28.15 6.97 -2.76
CA ALA A 601 27.57 7.76 -3.84
C ALA A 601 26.05 7.71 -3.81
N ILE A 602 25.46 6.56 -3.49
CA ILE A 602 23.99 6.39 -3.32
C ILE A 602 23.50 7.28 -2.17
N ARG A 603 24.16 7.23 -1.01
CA ARG A 603 23.84 8.07 0.15
C ARG A 603 23.90 9.55 -0.21
N HIS A 604 25.02 10.00 -0.78
CA HIS A 604 25.18 11.39 -1.21
C HIS A 604 24.09 11.84 -2.20
N TRP A 605 23.72 10.97 -3.12
CA TRP A 605 22.65 11.29 -4.07
C TRP A 605 21.29 11.49 -3.38
N PHE A 606 20.94 10.64 -2.42
CA PHE A 606 19.69 10.80 -1.66
C PHE A 606 19.71 12.05 -0.78
N GLU A 607 20.83 12.34 -0.12
CA GLU A 607 21.01 13.58 0.65
C GLU A 607 20.76 14.80 -0.24
N GLU A 608 21.36 14.84 -1.42
CA GLU A 608 21.20 15.93 -2.39
C GLU A 608 19.73 16.04 -2.87
N VAL A 609 19.09 14.91 -3.17
CA VAL A 609 17.69 14.87 -3.59
C VAL A 609 16.76 15.40 -2.48
N TYR A 610 16.97 14.99 -1.24
CA TYR A 610 16.14 15.43 -0.12
C TYR A 610 16.45 16.86 0.32
N TRP A 611 17.70 17.28 0.21
CA TRP A 611 18.09 18.68 0.47
C TRP A 611 17.41 19.63 -0.52
N ARG A 612 17.43 19.31 -1.82
CA ARG A 612 16.77 20.11 -2.87
C ARG A 612 15.24 20.11 -2.74
N ALA A 613 14.68 19.04 -2.24
CA ALA A 613 13.24 19.00 -1.98
C ALA A 613 12.81 20.01 -0.92
N GLY A 614 13.64 20.26 0.09
CA GLY A 614 13.26 21.09 1.24
C GLY A 614 12.17 20.43 2.10
N GLU A 615 11.66 21.16 3.10
CA GLU A 615 10.62 20.64 4.00
C GLU A 615 9.27 20.50 3.27
N ASP A 616 8.90 21.52 2.50
CA ASP A 616 7.57 21.61 1.86
C ASP A 616 7.31 20.51 0.83
N ARG A 617 8.35 20.03 0.13
CA ARG A 617 8.18 18.99 -0.88
C ARG A 617 8.19 17.57 -0.30
N LEU A 618 8.66 17.39 0.95
CA LEU A 618 8.63 16.10 1.65
C LEU A 618 7.31 15.83 2.36
N ASP A 619 6.49 16.86 2.55
CA ASP A 619 5.08 16.79 2.97
C ASP A 619 4.24 17.76 2.12
N LYS A 620 4.20 17.54 0.81
CA LYS A 620 3.57 18.43 -0.17
C LYS A 620 2.09 18.70 0.11
N LYS A 621 1.43 17.82 0.82
CA LYS A 621 0.01 17.91 1.18
C LYS A 621 -0.19 18.44 2.60
N ASN A 622 0.89 18.82 3.30
CA ASN A 622 0.87 19.30 4.68
C ASN A 622 0.12 18.37 5.64
N ILE A 623 0.34 17.05 5.49
CA ILE A 623 -0.34 16.00 6.26
C ILE A 623 -0.06 16.14 7.75
N LEU A 624 1.20 16.41 8.13
CA LEU A 624 1.60 16.51 9.53
C LEU A 624 0.99 17.73 10.23
N ASP A 625 0.74 18.81 9.50
CA ASP A 625 0.11 20.03 10.02
C ASP A 625 -1.41 19.92 10.17
N GLN A 626 -2.02 18.84 9.63
CA GLN A 626 -3.45 18.57 9.80
C GLN A 626 -3.81 18.03 11.20
N PHE A 627 -2.81 17.80 12.05
CA PHE A 627 -2.98 17.35 13.42
C PHE A 627 -2.33 18.35 14.36
N SER A 628 -3.12 18.98 15.22
CA SER A 628 -2.62 19.89 16.24
C SER A 628 -3.14 19.51 17.62
N PHE A 629 -2.22 19.53 18.56
CA PHE A 629 -2.46 19.28 19.98
C PHE A 629 -1.56 20.16 20.81
N THR A 630 -2.16 21.00 21.64
CA THR A 630 -1.46 21.72 22.71
C THR A 630 -2.30 21.61 23.99
N ARG A 631 -1.66 21.75 25.13
CA ARG A 631 -2.39 21.73 26.42
C ARG A 631 -3.39 22.89 26.59
N SER A 632 -3.21 23.95 25.82
CA SER A 632 -4.00 25.19 25.91
C SER A 632 -4.98 25.40 24.76
N SER A 633 -4.96 24.54 23.74
CA SER A 633 -5.83 24.65 22.55
C SER A 633 -6.68 23.39 22.38
N PRO A 634 -7.89 23.50 21.81
CA PRO A 634 -8.69 22.34 21.45
C PRO A 634 -7.91 21.40 20.52
N VAL A 635 -8.14 20.09 20.67
CA VAL A 635 -7.62 19.09 19.72
C VAL A 635 -8.20 19.37 18.34
N SER A 636 -7.33 19.48 17.33
CA SER A 636 -7.73 19.65 15.93
C SER A 636 -7.11 18.55 15.09
N PHE A 637 -7.91 17.54 14.76
CA PHE A 637 -7.51 16.41 13.94
C PHE A 637 -8.39 16.30 12.70
N ALA A 638 -7.76 16.41 11.53
CA ALA A 638 -8.43 16.41 10.23
C ALA A 638 -8.31 15.02 9.56
N TYR A 639 -8.89 14.00 10.17
CA TYR A 639 -8.80 12.61 9.72
C TYR A 639 -9.31 12.38 8.30
N ARG A 640 -10.48 12.95 7.97
CA ARG A 640 -11.11 12.81 6.65
C ARG A 640 -10.32 13.55 5.58
N THR A 641 -9.88 14.76 5.88
CA THR A 641 -9.03 15.57 4.99
C THR A 641 -7.71 14.88 4.71
N VAL A 642 -7.04 14.34 5.73
CA VAL A 642 -5.80 13.57 5.58
C VAL A 642 -6.02 12.33 4.75
N ALA A 643 -7.07 11.56 5.01
CA ALA A 643 -7.39 10.36 4.22
C ALA A 643 -7.68 10.68 2.75
N ALA A 644 -8.22 11.85 2.45
CA ALA A 644 -8.42 12.32 1.08
C ALA A 644 -7.15 12.88 0.43
N ALA A 645 -6.17 13.32 1.22
CA ALA A 645 -4.92 13.90 0.73
C ALA A 645 -3.79 12.87 0.61
N TYR A 646 -3.76 11.85 1.48
CA TYR A 646 -2.73 10.82 1.50
C TYR A 646 -3.00 9.74 0.45
N HIS A 647 -2.52 9.98 -0.76
CA HIS A 647 -2.51 8.99 -1.85
C HIS A 647 -1.09 8.78 -2.33
N MET A 648 -0.56 7.56 -2.16
CA MET A 648 0.80 7.21 -2.59
C MET A 648 0.94 7.20 -4.12
N VAL A 649 -0.15 6.91 -4.82
CA VAL A 649 -0.22 6.98 -6.28
C VAL A 649 -1.20 8.08 -6.65
N ASP A 650 -0.67 9.28 -6.88
CA ASP A 650 -1.45 10.44 -7.36
C ASP A 650 -1.31 10.48 -8.89
N SER A 651 -2.24 9.87 -9.60
CA SER A 651 -2.20 9.78 -11.06
C SER A 651 -3.38 10.53 -11.68
N PRO A 652 -3.12 11.53 -12.54
CA PRO A 652 -4.16 12.22 -13.31
C PRO A 652 -4.69 11.38 -14.49
N LEU A 653 -4.27 10.12 -14.56
CA LEU A 653 -4.68 9.22 -15.62
C LEU A 653 -6.05 8.61 -15.35
N MET A 654 -6.79 8.39 -16.41
CA MET A 654 -8.15 7.85 -16.38
C MET A 654 -8.19 6.44 -16.97
N PRO A 655 -8.96 5.53 -16.35
CA PRO A 655 -9.07 4.16 -16.82
C PRO A 655 -9.84 4.05 -18.13
N VAL A 656 -9.33 3.18 -19.00
CA VAL A 656 -10.01 2.69 -20.21
C VAL A 656 -9.99 1.17 -20.17
N ILE A 657 -11.16 0.55 -20.17
CA ILE A 657 -11.34 -0.90 -20.21
C ILE A 657 -11.17 -1.38 -21.64
N ILE A 658 -10.31 -2.36 -21.83
CA ILE A 658 -10.01 -2.93 -23.14
C ILE A 658 -10.85 -4.22 -23.32
N PRO A 659 -11.76 -4.27 -24.30
CA PRO A 659 -12.47 -5.48 -24.65
C PRO A 659 -11.53 -6.55 -25.22
N CYS A 660 -11.55 -7.72 -24.63
CA CYS A 660 -10.85 -8.92 -25.09
C CYS A 660 -11.53 -10.14 -24.47
N ASP A 661 -11.16 -11.36 -24.88
CA ASP A 661 -11.78 -12.58 -24.38
C ASP A 661 -11.82 -12.66 -22.86
N GLY A 662 -10.73 -12.25 -22.18
CA GLY A 662 -10.64 -12.27 -20.72
C GLY A 662 -11.50 -11.21 -20.01
N SER A 663 -11.88 -10.10 -20.67
CA SER A 663 -12.74 -9.05 -20.10
C SER A 663 -14.21 -9.19 -20.47
N ALA A 664 -14.53 -10.00 -21.48
CA ALA A 664 -15.87 -10.08 -22.10
C ALA A 664 -16.97 -10.42 -21.09
N GLU A 665 -16.78 -11.42 -20.24
CA GLU A 665 -17.73 -11.82 -19.21
C GLU A 665 -18.01 -10.68 -18.20
N ALA A 666 -16.97 -10.00 -17.76
CA ALA A 666 -17.10 -8.91 -16.78
C ALA A 666 -17.76 -7.67 -17.40
N ILE A 667 -17.45 -7.35 -18.66
CA ILE A 667 -18.13 -6.29 -19.44
C ILE A 667 -19.61 -6.64 -19.61
N GLY A 668 -19.95 -7.88 -19.97
CA GLY A 668 -21.34 -8.33 -20.09
C GLY A 668 -22.15 -8.18 -18.79
N LYS A 669 -21.51 -8.32 -17.62
CA LYS A 669 -22.15 -8.15 -16.31
C LYS A 669 -22.40 -6.69 -15.91
N LEU A 670 -21.86 -5.70 -16.64
CA LEU A 670 -22.09 -4.28 -16.32
C LEU A 670 -23.57 -3.89 -16.33
N GLY A 671 -24.37 -4.48 -17.22
CA GLY A 671 -25.83 -4.26 -17.29
C GLY A 671 -26.64 -4.97 -16.18
N THR A 672 -26.03 -5.85 -15.39
CA THR A 672 -26.73 -6.66 -14.39
C THR A 672 -26.72 -5.96 -13.03
N VAL A 673 -27.88 -5.47 -12.57
CA VAL A 673 -28.02 -4.68 -11.32
C VAL A 673 -27.64 -5.48 -10.07
N GLN A 674 -27.91 -6.78 -10.06
CA GLN A 674 -27.66 -7.68 -8.91
C GLN A 674 -26.17 -7.90 -8.62
N VAL A 675 -25.28 -7.64 -9.57
CA VAL A 675 -23.84 -7.79 -9.38
C VAL A 675 -23.24 -6.47 -8.85
N PRO A 676 -22.61 -6.44 -7.68
CA PRO A 676 -22.02 -5.21 -7.14
C PRO A 676 -20.95 -4.61 -8.06
N SER A 677 -20.94 -3.28 -8.23
CA SER A 677 -19.95 -2.56 -9.06
C SER A 677 -18.51 -2.88 -8.68
N GLY A 678 -18.22 -3.00 -7.39
CA GLY A 678 -16.87 -3.33 -6.90
C GLY A 678 -16.37 -4.73 -7.32
N ARG A 679 -17.29 -5.69 -7.52
CA ARG A 679 -16.93 -7.03 -8.03
C ARG A 679 -16.55 -6.97 -9.51
N ILE A 680 -17.32 -6.23 -10.30
CA ILE A 680 -17.05 -6.07 -11.73
C ILE A 680 -15.77 -5.24 -11.94
N ALA A 681 -15.60 -4.16 -11.17
CA ALA A 681 -14.40 -3.33 -11.24
C ALA A 681 -13.12 -4.15 -10.98
N ARG A 682 -13.15 -5.05 -9.99
CA ARG A 682 -12.03 -5.95 -9.71
C ARG A 682 -11.75 -6.91 -10.87
N ALA A 683 -12.77 -7.55 -11.44
CA ALA A 683 -12.61 -8.46 -12.57
C ALA A 683 -12.08 -7.75 -13.83
N LEU A 684 -12.36 -6.47 -14.00
CA LEU A 684 -11.89 -5.67 -15.14
C LEU A 684 -10.49 -5.07 -14.95
N GLN A 685 -9.97 -5.03 -13.73
CA GLN A 685 -8.70 -4.39 -13.42
C GLN A 685 -7.49 -4.93 -14.22
N PRO A 686 -7.37 -6.24 -14.50
CA PRO A 686 -6.30 -6.78 -15.36
C PRO A 686 -6.35 -6.30 -16.82
N TYR A 687 -7.46 -5.71 -17.24
CA TYR A 687 -7.73 -5.29 -18.61
C TYR A 687 -7.88 -3.77 -18.79
N ILE A 688 -7.36 -3.00 -17.82
CA ILE A 688 -7.43 -1.54 -17.84
C ILE A 688 -6.10 -0.95 -18.32
N VAL A 689 -6.20 0.05 -19.22
CA VAL A 689 -5.10 0.95 -19.57
C VAL A 689 -5.38 2.34 -19.01
N GLN A 690 -4.40 2.96 -18.38
CA GLN A 690 -4.49 4.30 -17.82
C GLN A 690 -3.96 5.33 -18.83
N ILE A 691 -4.80 6.29 -19.22
CA ILE A 691 -4.46 7.34 -20.19
C ILE A 691 -4.77 8.75 -19.64
N PRO A 692 -4.17 9.83 -20.19
CA PRO A 692 -4.51 11.18 -19.80
C PRO A 692 -6.01 11.47 -19.95
N ALA A 693 -6.57 12.27 -19.03
CA ALA A 693 -8.00 12.61 -19.03
C ALA A 693 -8.46 13.24 -20.36
N ARG A 694 -7.62 14.14 -20.92
CA ARG A 694 -7.90 14.78 -22.21
C ARG A 694 -8.01 13.77 -23.37
N ASP A 695 -7.16 12.72 -23.35
CA ASP A 695 -7.14 11.72 -24.42
C ASP A 695 -8.31 10.74 -24.28
N ARG A 696 -8.75 10.43 -23.05
CA ARG A 696 -10.00 9.69 -22.82
C ARG A 696 -11.22 10.48 -23.33
N GLU A 697 -11.23 11.80 -23.11
CA GLU A 697 -12.33 12.63 -23.60
C GLU A 697 -12.35 12.70 -25.13
N LYS A 698 -11.18 12.73 -25.79
CA LYS A 698 -11.10 12.60 -27.26
C LYS A 698 -11.65 11.26 -27.76
N LEU A 699 -11.30 10.15 -27.11
CA LEU A 699 -11.88 8.85 -27.44
C LEU A 699 -13.41 8.88 -27.33
N ARG A 700 -13.95 9.54 -26.30
CA ARG A 700 -15.38 9.70 -26.09
C ARG A 700 -16.05 10.55 -27.19
N ALA A 701 -15.47 11.72 -27.44
CA ALA A 701 -15.99 12.68 -28.43
C ALA A 701 -16.04 12.09 -29.85
N ASN A 702 -15.06 11.26 -30.20
CA ASN A 702 -14.94 10.61 -31.51
C ASN A 702 -15.65 9.23 -31.57
N GLY A 703 -16.45 8.87 -30.56
CA GLY A 703 -17.19 7.61 -30.52
C GLY A 703 -16.33 6.34 -30.39
N LYS A 704 -15.03 6.49 -30.12
CA LYS A 704 -14.06 5.39 -30.01
C LYS A 704 -13.99 4.76 -28.61
N GLY A 705 -14.76 5.28 -27.65
CA GLY A 705 -14.95 4.74 -26.32
C GLY A 705 -16.16 5.41 -25.66
N ASN A 706 -16.83 4.69 -24.75
CA ASN A 706 -18.01 5.22 -24.08
C ASN A 706 -18.18 4.66 -22.66
N PHE A 707 -18.95 5.39 -21.84
CA PHE A 707 -19.40 4.87 -20.56
C PHE A 707 -20.52 3.86 -20.73
N VAL A 708 -20.40 2.72 -20.07
CA VAL A 708 -21.36 1.60 -20.20
C VAL A 708 -22.20 1.49 -18.93
N ALA A 709 -23.50 1.13 -19.11
CA ALA A 709 -24.46 0.94 -18.03
C ALA A 709 -24.67 2.17 -17.13
N THR A 710 -24.63 3.37 -17.69
CA THR A 710 -24.69 4.65 -16.96
C THR A 710 -25.94 4.79 -16.09
N LYS A 711 -27.10 4.23 -16.50
CA LYS A 711 -28.35 4.24 -15.72
C LYS A 711 -28.22 3.58 -14.35
N HIS A 712 -27.33 2.60 -14.20
CA HIS A 712 -27.18 1.80 -12.99
C HIS A 712 -25.84 2.05 -12.27
N ARG A 713 -24.83 2.54 -13.00
CA ARG A 713 -23.45 2.62 -12.51
C ARG A 713 -22.81 4.01 -12.66
N GLY A 714 -23.57 4.99 -13.20
CA GLY A 714 -23.03 6.32 -13.50
C GLY A 714 -21.82 6.23 -14.46
N ASP A 715 -20.93 7.21 -14.40
CA ASP A 715 -19.75 7.33 -15.26
C ASP A 715 -18.53 6.58 -14.66
N GLN A 716 -18.73 5.30 -14.24
CA GLN A 716 -17.67 4.51 -13.59
C GLN A 716 -16.86 3.65 -14.57
N PHE A 717 -17.50 3.14 -15.63
CA PHE A 717 -16.90 2.14 -16.51
C PHE A 717 -16.79 2.65 -17.94
N PHE A 718 -15.62 3.14 -18.32
CA PHE A 718 -15.34 3.59 -19.67
C PHE A 718 -14.73 2.45 -20.49
N VAL A 719 -15.41 2.00 -21.52
CA VAL A 719 -15.02 0.86 -22.37
C VAL A 719 -14.60 1.36 -23.74
N LEU A 720 -13.49 0.87 -24.26
CA LEU A 720 -13.04 1.13 -25.63
C LEU A 720 -14.03 0.47 -26.61
N THR A 721 -14.60 1.24 -27.56
CA THR A 721 -15.50 0.73 -28.60
C THR A 721 -14.77 0.38 -29.88
N ASP A 722 -13.79 1.19 -30.26
CA ASP A 722 -12.92 0.92 -31.40
C ASP A 722 -11.72 0.06 -30.95
N THR A 723 -11.86 -1.26 -31.04
CA THR A 723 -10.84 -2.21 -30.63
C THR A 723 -9.59 -2.20 -31.52
N ALA A 724 -9.63 -1.62 -32.73
CA ALA A 724 -8.47 -1.47 -33.61
C ALA A 724 -7.42 -0.52 -33.01
N LEU A 725 -7.82 0.35 -32.09
CA LEU A 725 -6.88 1.20 -31.35
C LEU A 725 -6.03 0.41 -30.33
N TYR A 726 -6.39 -0.83 -30.01
CA TYR A 726 -5.58 -1.69 -29.16
C TYR A 726 -4.79 -2.69 -29.99
N ARG A 727 -3.52 -2.42 -30.19
CA ARG A 727 -2.64 -3.22 -31.05
C ARG A 727 -1.81 -4.21 -30.23
N PRO A 728 -1.63 -5.46 -30.72
CA PRO A 728 -0.86 -6.50 -29.99
C PRO A 728 0.59 -6.10 -29.72
N ASP A 729 1.20 -5.32 -30.59
CA ASP A 729 2.61 -4.93 -30.53
C ASP A 729 2.88 -3.75 -29.57
N ILE A 730 2.00 -2.74 -29.53
CA ILE A 730 2.22 -1.48 -28.79
C ILE A 730 1.20 -1.22 -27.67
N GLY A 731 0.10 -1.99 -27.60
CA GLY A 731 -1.01 -1.72 -26.68
C GLY A 731 -1.95 -0.62 -27.20
N LEU A 732 -2.56 0.15 -26.30
CA LEU A 732 -3.53 1.19 -26.67
C LEU A 732 -2.83 2.39 -27.34
N PHE A 733 -3.20 2.64 -28.58
CA PHE A 733 -2.76 3.77 -29.39
C PHE A 733 -3.83 4.86 -29.39
N TRP A 734 -3.93 5.62 -28.31
CA TRP A 734 -4.93 6.68 -28.16
C TRP A 734 -4.68 7.90 -29.02
N GLU A 735 -3.48 8.11 -29.55
CA GLU A 735 -3.15 9.15 -30.51
C GLU A 735 -3.91 8.96 -31.83
N GLY A 736 -4.26 7.73 -32.19
CA GLY A 736 -5.16 7.42 -33.32
C GLY A 736 -6.62 7.83 -33.11
N ALA A 737 -6.95 8.42 -31.96
CA ALA A 737 -8.31 8.92 -31.72
C ALA A 737 -8.72 10.04 -32.68
N ASP A 738 -7.76 10.79 -33.22
CA ASP A 738 -8.00 11.87 -34.19
C ASP A 738 -7.94 11.37 -35.65
N GLU A 739 -7.52 10.13 -35.90
CA GLU A 739 -7.50 9.53 -37.23
C GLU A 739 -8.92 9.08 -37.61
N LEU A 740 -9.42 9.57 -38.75
CA LEU A 740 -10.67 9.09 -39.36
C LEU A 740 -10.43 7.68 -39.89
N THR A 741 -11.34 6.75 -39.59
CA THR A 741 -11.33 5.42 -40.21
C THR A 741 -11.70 5.52 -41.68
N GLU A 742 -11.15 4.64 -42.55
CA GLU A 742 -11.48 4.62 -44.00
C GLU A 742 -12.97 4.60 -44.27
N ASP A 743 -13.78 3.99 -43.39
CA ASP A 743 -15.24 4.00 -43.48
C ASP A 743 -15.90 5.37 -43.24
N GLN A 744 -15.18 6.33 -42.66
CA GLN A 744 -15.68 7.71 -42.44
C GLN A 744 -15.34 8.67 -43.60
N TRP A 745 -14.55 8.21 -44.58
CA TRP A 745 -14.27 8.96 -45.80
C TRP A 745 -15.28 8.75 -46.91
N ASN A 746 -16.23 7.81 -46.74
CA ASN A 746 -17.26 7.45 -47.75
C ASN A 746 -18.65 7.97 -47.37
N ILE A 747 -18.77 9.17 -46.77
CA ILE A 747 -20.03 9.89 -46.60
C ILE A 747 -20.03 11.13 -47.46
#